data_6073bedc6e05881069e602439f689c61
#
_entry.id   6073bedc6e05881069e602439f689c61
#
_cell.length_a   1.000
_cell.length_b   1.000
_cell.length_c   1.000
_cell.angle_alpha   90.00
_cell.angle_beta   90.00
_cell.angle_gamma   90.00
#
_symmetry.space_group_name_H-M   'P 1'
#
loop_
_entity.id
_entity.type
_entity.pdbx_description
1 polymer ?
#
loop_
_entity_poly.entity_id
_entity_poly.type
_entity_poly.pdbx_seq_one_letter_code
_entity_poly.pdbx_strand_id
1 'polypeptide(L)'
;MLRKTLKYPALIAYSLVVLPHQVNAQPEEPPAAPAAPAAPAAPVALATLNRLFTEAETAFAAKEYDKATEKIQELLSALGNNKDAPLELLHFNLGLGFLLNENYHQAEEAFTNCLKKFPKGEYASRSYLGIGRASILQDTPEKKEAAIEALKIAAKDPKYRSEAGLWLGQVYSDLGRRDEALAIFKSLMGSDIRTPQQTTAAVEVITLLADTGNLEDLISYLDRLINQAGVRDAMAWYANQVVVRADELVGAQAYDTALALYRSVPPRSQIIETQTIALNSQRKDLKMLENRVELEKNKPLSQRSNASEFVNNLKPAIELAEKALAAIEEKPDLDAALLMRRGRCLYYLDRLEEALVCFRTIRLKYGASEDAQPAAYAEIVIQNKLKNIPEIKTLCDAYLRKFPEAENIEQVATLAGEVLAQSGDWAEVGSFYRGLEARFPKSENLDRYKYYQGLALFQAANFKDATPVFNDLVKSFPQSQLIENAMYYVAMTSFYTNDYKGTLKACKEYLSRFPDGRYAGDLRYRLAFIDFNDKETDQTDKIIKDLTGFLADHPDDTTAGSMLCLLGDTYKRKKSDKADELAKFEKLALEFYQKAVWSDSPDDVIQYALDSATAILQGSKDWAGVATLHSDFLKRRPDSPLSLLSASWVAKMKAREGKGAEAAEMLANALKSRIANPSSEQVEFLLDELVKTLVPRKKPSEIDVDAVDKQLIEVLTKAIGDRENATTNARLYYARARLAQLLRRADRSNLHLQGIATINAADPSVLSPALLAVSGDILLKLGKLDEAQAMFQRLLDRYKDGMFADAGPVGLGYIALARKQPQEALDIFEDALTNNPGMSRFKETTLGKLEAMIELNKLEESEKLALGIVGDKMFRGESAGKAYILLGKVYRKQSEKTVGPDEKLELLKKAHATYQRVYVAYQGTPEVCAEAYWQAYETLKELGNNTLAAETLKIFLDHPKLQNTERLKKAQKEAP
;
A
#
# COMPACT_ATOMS: atom_id res chain seq x y z
N MET A 1 -20.48 -34.52 -27.34
CA MET A 1 -21.94 -34.57 -27.60
C MET A 1 -22.71 -33.46 -26.93
N LEU A 2 -22.53 -33.20 -25.63
CA LEU A 2 -23.22 -32.07 -24.93
C LEU A 2 -22.97 -30.68 -25.53
N ARG A 3 -21.81 -30.41 -26.14
CA ARG A 3 -21.52 -29.13 -26.81
C ARG A 3 -22.30 -28.89 -28.11
N LYS A 4 -22.76 -29.94 -28.81
CA LYS A 4 -23.54 -29.82 -30.06
C LYS A 4 -25.01 -29.45 -29.79
N THR A 5 -25.59 -30.00 -28.73
CA THR A 5 -26.98 -29.71 -28.33
C THR A 5 -27.15 -28.31 -27.68
N LEU A 6 -26.10 -27.78 -27.08
CA LEU A 6 -26.07 -26.42 -26.48
C LEU A 6 -25.90 -25.29 -27.53
N LYS A 7 -25.41 -25.62 -28.75
CA LYS A 7 -25.17 -24.61 -29.78
C LYS A 7 -26.45 -24.08 -30.46
N TYR A 8 -27.54 -24.91 -30.47
CA TYR A 8 -28.78 -24.58 -31.17
C TYR A 8 -30.09 -24.78 -30.36
N PRO A 9 -30.11 -24.53 -29.02
CA PRO A 9 -31.32 -24.84 -28.22
C PRO A 9 -32.53 -24.01 -28.62
N ALA A 10 -32.34 -22.77 -29.00
CA ALA A 10 -33.41 -21.88 -29.44
C ALA A 10 -33.97 -22.25 -30.80
N LEU A 11 -33.16 -22.81 -31.71
CA LEU A 11 -33.57 -23.23 -33.02
C LEU A 11 -34.31 -24.56 -33.02
N ILE A 12 -34.00 -25.46 -32.10
CA ILE A 12 -34.63 -26.81 -32.00
C ILE A 12 -36.03 -26.70 -31.33
N ALA A 13 -36.27 -25.73 -30.44
CA ALA A 13 -37.52 -25.55 -29.73
C ALA A 13 -38.74 -25.19 -30.61
N TYR A 14 -38.51 -24.72 -31.82
CA TYR A 14 -39.58 -24.35 -32.77
C TYR A 14 -40.07 -25.50 -33.69
N SER A 15 -39.64 -26.74 -33.46
CA SER A 15 -40.03 -27.87 -34.29
C SER A 15 -41.35 -28.44 -33.79
N LEU A 16 -42.44 -28.05 -34.40
CA LEU A 16 -43.76 -28.59 -34.14
C LEU A 16 -43.93 -29.97 -34.82
N VAL A 17 -44.23 -30.97 -34.02
CA VAL A 17 -44.74 -32.27 -34.55
C VAL A 17 -46.15 -32.04 -35.01
N VAL A 18 -46.41 -32.16 -36.30
CA VAL A 18 -47.78 -32.18 -36.84
C VAL A 18 -48.27 -33.65 -36.85
N LEU A 19 -49.13 -33.96 -35.91
CA LEU A 19 -49.84 -35.20 -35.89
C LEU A 19 -51.22 -34.99 -36.53
N PRO A 20 -51.62 -35.77 -37.57
CA PRO A 20 -52.90 -35.62 -38.20
C PRO A 20 -54.04 -36.15 -37.29
N HIS A 21 -55.17 -35.47 -37.27
CA HIS A 21 -56.39 -36.06 -36.71
C HIS A 21 -56.83 -37.24 -37.64
N GLN A 22 -57.35 -38.32 -37.01
CA GLN A 22 -57.81 -39.56 -37.55
C GLN A 22 -58.39 -39.44 -38.96
N VAL A 23 -57.96 -40.32 -39.87
CA VAL A 23 -58.57 -40.54 -41.15
C VAL A 23 -59.85 -41.33 -40.87
N ASN A 24 -61.04 -40.64 -40.82
CA ASN A 24 -62.35 -41.29 -40.87
C ASN A 24 -62.61 -41.74 -42.32
N ALA A 25 -62.28 -43.04 -42.60
CA ALA A 25 -62.81 -43.73 -43.78
C ALA A 25 -64.18 -44.34 -43.43
N GLN A 26 -65.25 -43.82 -43.94
CA GLN A 26 -66.52 -44.45 -43.91
C GLN A 26 -66.44 -45.63 -44.91
N PRO A 27 -67.01 -46.84 -44.56
CA PRO A 27 -67.02 -47.93 -45.45
C PRO A 27 -68.24 -47.79 -46.43
N GLU A 28 -67.95 -47.69 -47.71
CA GLU A 28 -68.95 -47.94 -48.75
C GLU A 28 -68.93 -49.46 -49.16
N GLU A 29 -70.10 -50.02 -49.24
CA GLU A 29 -70.32 -51.42 -49.68
C GLU A 29 -69.93 -51.64 -51.16
N PRO A 30 -69.45 -52.83 -51.53
CA PRO A 30 -68.91 -53.08 -52.86
C PRO A 30 -69.99 -53.55 -53.89
N PRO A 31 -69.94 -53.12 -55.12
CA PRO A 31 -70.59 -53.80 -56.19
C PRO A 31 -69.75 -54.98 -56.70
N ALA A 32 -70.42 -56.03 -57.17
CA ALA A 32 -70.05 -57.42 -57.50
C ALA A 32 -68.99 -57.49 -58.64
N ALA A 33 -68.10 -58.44 -58.48
CA ALA A 33 -66.97 -58.76 -59.32
C ALA A 33 -67.22 -59.20 -60.78
N PRO A 34 -66.22 -58.98 -61.62
CA PRO A 34 -65.82 -60.12 -62.52
C PRO A 34 -64.34 -60.53 -62.40
N ALA A 35 -64.11 -61.67 -62.79
CA ALA A 35 -62.98 -62.57 -62.74
C ALA A 35 -61.55 -62.09 -62.85
N ALA A 36 -60.69 -62.76 -62.13
CA ALA A 36 -59.24 -62.48 -61.82
C ALA A 36 -58.31 -62.55 -63.07
N PRO A 37 -57.15 -61.83 -62.95
CA PRO A 37 -55.89 -62.53 -63.09
C PRO A 37 -54.90 -62.26 -61.91
N ALA A 38 -54.04 -63.27 -61.79
CA ALA A 38 -52.87 -63.40 -60.93
C ALA A 38 -52.67 -62.47 -59.72
N ALA A 39 -52.54 -63.08 -58.55
CA ALA A 39 -52.45 -62.41 -57.22
C ALA A 39 -51.37 -61.38 -57.08
N PRO A 40 -51.70 -60.15 -56.68
CA PRO A 40 -50.85 -59.28 -55.88
C PRO A 40 -50.94 -59.72 -54.42
N ALA A 41 -49.84 -59.45 -53.66
CA ALA A 41 -49.78 -59.72 -52.23
C ALA A 41 -51.04 -59.22 -51.53
N ALA A 42 -51.58 -60.04 -50.59
CA ALA A 42 -52.80 -59.75 -49.88
C ALA A 42 -52.79 -58.31 -49.27
N PRO A 43 -53.83 -57.49 -49.43
CA PRO A 43 -53.90 -56.16 -48.81
C PRO A 43 -53.79 -56.33 -47.31
N VAL A 44 -52.82 -55.60 -46.72
CA VAL A 44 -52.63 -55.55 -45.25
C VAL A 44 -53.96 -55.02 -44.64
N ALA A 45 -54.49 -55.78 -43.69
CA ALA A 45 -55.77 -55.44 -43.09
C ALA A 45 -55.78 -53.96 -42.51
N LEU A 46 -56.82 -53.18 -42.79
CA LEU A 46 -57.00 -51.82 -42.35
C LEU A 46 -56.74 -51.67 -40.85
N ALA A 47 -57.09 -52.70 -40.07
CA ALA A 47 -56.81 -52.72 -38.61
C ALA A 47 -55.29 -52.68 -38.27
N THR A 48 -54.45 -53.33 -39.07
CA THR A 48 -52.99 -53.37 -38.93
C THR A 48 -52.39 -52.00 -39.28
N LEU A 49 -52.91 -51.37 -40.35
CA LEU A 49 -52.46 -50.03 -40.77
C LEU A 49 -52.79 -48.98 -39.69
N ASN A 50 -54.03 -48.99 -39.15
CA ASN A 50 -54.48 -48.12 -38.08
C ASN A 50 -53.66 -48.35 -36.77
N ARG A 51 -53.35 -49.58 -36.45
CA ARG A 51 -52.53 -49.93 -35.27
C ARG A 51 -51.13 -49.36 -35.45
N LEU A 52 -50.45 -49.59 -36.57
CA LEU A 52 -49.09 -49.04 -36.83
C LEU A 52 -49.06 -47.50 -36.80
N PHE A 53 -50.10 -46.89 -37.35
CA PHE A 53 -50.27 -45.45 -37.32
C PHE A 53 -50.36 -44.90 -35.88
N THR A 54 -51.28 -45.52 -35.07
CA THR A 54 -51.46 -45.16 -33.65
C THR A 54 -50.19 -45.42 -32.82
N GLU A 55 -49.50 -46.56 -33.10
CA GLU A 55 -48.20 -46.83 -32.42
C GLU A 55 -47.15 -45.82 -32.78
N ALA A 56 -47.03 -45.36 -34.01
CA ALA A 56 -46.14 -44.34 -34.45
C ALA A 56 -46.44 -42.96 -33.78
N GLU A 57 -47.76 -42.59 -33.77
CA GLU A 57 -48.21 -41.36 -33.09
C GLU A 57 -47.91 -41.40 -31.62
N THR A 58 -48.20 -42.50 -30.94
CA THR A 58 -47.93 -42.67 -29.49
C THR A 58 -46.44 -42.59 -29.18
N ALA A 59 -45.60 -43.22 -30.01
CA ALA A 59 -44.15 -43.18 -29.86
C ALA A 59 -43.61 -41.77 -30.09
N PHE A 60 -44.12 -41.01 -31.05
CA PHE A 60 -43.75 -39.60 -31.22
C PHE A 60 -44.16 -38.75 -30.01
N ALA A 61 -45.38 -38.93 -29.51
CA ALA A 61 -45.86 -38.20 -28.32
C ALA A 61 -45.05 -38.56 -27.09
N ALA A 62 -44.59 -39.79 -26.94
CA ALA A 62 -43.71 -40.27 -25.89
C ALA A 62 -42.22 -39.86 -26.09
N LYS A 63 -41.86 -39.24 -27.20
CA LYS A 63 -40.48 -38.90 -27.61
C LYS A 63 -39.60 -40.13 -27.83
N GLU A 64 -40.21 -41.32 -28.10
CA GLU A 64 -39.53 -42.57 -28.45
C GLU A 64 -39.31 -42.64 -29.97
N TYR A 65 -38.43 -41.74 -30.47
CA TYR A 65 -38.26 -41.47 -31.91
C TYR A 65 -37.75 -42.67 -32.68
N ASP A 66 -36.95 -43.58 -32.09
CA ASP A 66 -36.51 -44.83 -32.72
C ASP A 66 -37.71 -45.74 -33.06
N LYS A 67 -38.62 -45.95 -32.07
CA LYS A 67 -39.83 -46.74 -32.30
C LYS A 67 -40.74 -46.03 -33.29
N ALA A 68 -40.88 -44.72 -33.22
CA ALA A 68 -41.70 -43.96 -34.12
C ALA A 68 -41.24 -44.16 -35.59
N THR A 69 -39.93 -44.02 -35.83
CA THR A 69 -39.35 -44.20 -37.17
C THR A 69 -39.49 -45.64 -37.66
N GLU A 70 -39.27 -46.63 -36.79
CA GLU A 70 -39.54 -48.08 -37.11
C GLU A 70 -40.96 -48.31 -37.53
N LYS A 71 -41.98 -47.86 -36.77
CA LYS A 71 -43.37 -48.01 -37.08
C LYS A 71 -43.82 -47.28 -38.36
N ILE A 72 -43.25 -46.11 -38.66
CA ILE A 72 -43.47 -45.39 -39.91
C ILE A 72 -42.87 -46.14 -41.09
N GLN A 73 -41.70 -46.77 -40.96
CA GLN A 73 -41.11 -47.59 -42.01
C GLN A 73 -41.95 -48.89 -42.31
N GLU A 74 -42.42 -49.56 -41.25
CA GLU A 74 -43.34 -50.64 -41.36
C GLU A 74 -44.64 -50.23 -42.11
N LEU A 75 -45.21 -49.09 -41.71
CA LEU A 75 -46.40 -48.51 -42.28
C LEU A 75 -46.20 -48.14 -43.76
N LEU A 76 -45.13 -47.49 -44.12
CA LEU A 76 -44.78 -47.14 -45.49
C LEU A 76 -44.58 -48.39 -46.37
N SER A 77 -43.97 -49.41 -45.79
CA SER A 77 -43.79 -50.71 -46.47
C SER A 77 -45.15 -51.43 -46.74
N ALA A 78 -46.06 -51.36 -45.78
CA ALA A 78 -47.36 -51.94 -45.84
C ALA A 78 -48.31 -51.19 -46.81
N LEU A 79 -48.21 -49.88 -46.92
CA LEU A 79 -49.01 -48.98 -47.76
C LEU A 79 -48.55 -49.01 -49.21
N GLY A 80 -47.30 -49.33 -49.51
CA GLY A 80 -46.74 -49.30 -50.87
C GLY A 80 -46.94 -47.92 -51.55
N ASN A 81 -47.59 -47.98 -52.75
CA ASN A 81 -47.90 -46.76 -53.56
C ASN A 81 -49.40 -46.44 -53.51
N ASN A 82 -50.09 -46.74 -52.40
CA ASN A 82 -51.49 -46.39 -52.24
C ASN A 82 -51.71 -44.86 -52.32
N LYS A 83 -52.45 -44.42 -53.34
CA LYS A 83 -52.68 -43.01 -53.61
C LYS A 83 -53.63 -42.33 -52.60
N ASP A 84 -54.43 -43.15 -51.90
CA ASP A 84 -55.38 -42.64 -50.89
C ASP A 84 -54.76 -42.51 -49.50
N ALA A 85 -53.54 -43.01 -49.35
CA ALA A 85 -52.80 -42.90 -48.08
C ALA A 85 -51.99 -41.55 -47.96
N PRO A 86 -51.81 -41.04 -46.78
CA PRO A 86 -51.05 -39.79 -46.59
C PRO A 86 -49.53 -40.01 -46.68
N LEU A 87 -49.08 -40.59 -47.82
CA LEU A 87 -47.67 -40.99 -48.02
C LEU A 87 -46.69 -39.87 -47.91
N GLU A 88 -47.00 -38.65 -48.34
CA GLU A 88 -46.17 -37.49 -48.22
C GLU A 88 -45.88 -37.17 -46.75
N LEU A 89 -46.93 -37.09 -45.91
CA LEU A 89 -46.83 -36.86 -44.48
C LEU A 89 -45.99 -37.95 -43.78
N LEU A 90 -46.18 -39.19 -44.11
CA LEU A 90 -45.43 -40.31 -43.53
C LEU A 90 -43.94 -40.25 -43.88
N HIS A 91 -43.59 -39.95 -45.14
CA HIS A 91 -42.22 -39.75 -45.57
C HIS A 91 -41.60 -38.55 -44.88
N PHE A 92 -42.33 -37.42 -44.68
CA PHE A 92 -41.90 -36.27 -43.95
C PHE A 92 -41.69 -36.60 -42.48
N ASN A 93 -42.63 -37.27 -41.82
CA ASN A 93 -42.53 -37.65 -40.42
C ASN A 93 -41.39 -38.67 -40.18
N LEU A 94 -41.07 -39.54 -41.11
CA LEU A 94 -39.90 -40.38 -41.05
C LEU A 94 -38.61 -39.56 -40.97
N GLY A 95 -38.47 -38.55 -41.87
CA GLY A 95 -37.32 -37.61 -41.81
C GLY A 95 -37.25 -36.82 -40.51
N LEU A 96 -38.43 -36.43 -40.02
CA LEU A 96 -38.51 -35.70 -38.74
C LEU A 96 -38.13 -36.57 -37.56
N GLY A 97 -38.59 -37.83 -37.55
CA GLY A 97 -38.22 -38.78 -36.51
C GLY A 97 -36.73 -39.05 -36.47
N PHE A 98 -36.06 -39.26 -37.61
CA PHE A 98 -34.63 -39.42 -37.68
C PHE A 98 -33.89 -38.15 -37.24
N LEU A 99 -34.38 -36.96 -37.60
CA LEU A 99 -33.80 -35.68 -37.18
C LEU A 99 -33.84 -35.49 -35.66
N LEU A 100 -34.98 -35.78 -35.04
CA LEU A 100 -35.20 -35.68 -33.59
C LEU A 100 -34.42 -36.73 -32.82
N ASN A 101 -34.13 -37.86 -33.44
CA ASN A 101 -33.31 -38.97 -32.91
C ASN A 101 -31.82 -38.78 -33.19
N GLU A 102 -31.39 -37.58 -33.63
CA GLU A 102 -30.00 -37.23 -33.96
C GLU A 102 -29.36 -38.08 -35.09
N ASN A 103 -30.16 -38.83 -35.85
CA ASN A 103 -29.72 -39.60 -37.00
C ASN A 103 -29.72 -38.74 -38.26
N TYR A 104 -28.84 -37.74 -38.33
CA TYR A 104 -28.89 -36.67 -39.32
C TYR A 104 -28.72 -37.13 -40.76
N HIS A 105 -27.88 -38.14 -41.02
CA HIS A 105 -27.69 -38.69 -42.35
C HIS A 105 -29.00 -39.36 -42.86
N GLN A 106 -29.65 -40.20 -42.03
CA GLN A 106 -30.89 -40.81 -42.36
C GLN A 106 -32.06 -39.83 -42.50
N ALA A 107 -32.04 -38.78 -41.69
CA ALA A 107 -32.98 -37.65 -41.79
C ALA A 107 -32.86 -36.94 -43.15
N GLU A 108 -31.66 -36.60 -43.58
CA GLU A 108 -31.40 -35.96 -44.88
C GLU A 108 -31.88 -36.87 -46.04
N GLU A 109 -31.57 -38.13 -45.96
CA GLU A 109 -31.99 -39.10 -46.96
C GLU A 109 -33.55 -39.29 -47.02
N ALA A 110 -34.21 -39.37 -45.87
CA ALA A 110 -35.66 -39.49 -45.75
C ALA A 110 -36.41 -38.27 -46.33
N PHE A 111 -35.92 -37.04 -45.95
CA PHE A 111 -36.47 -35.80 -46.54
C PHE A 111 -36.23 -35.71 -48.05
N THR A 112 -35.05 -36.11 -48.53
CA THR A 112 -34.72 -36.14 -49.96
C THR A 112 -35.62 -37.10 -50.69
N ASN A 113 -35.90 -38.24 -50.12
CA ASN A 113 -36.85 -39.25 -50.72
C ASN A 113 -38.28 -38.71 -50.70
N CYS A 114 -38.69 -37.99 -49.66
CA CYS A 114 -39.97 -37.30 -49.65
C CYS A 114 -40.12 -36.33 -50.84
N LEU A 115 -39.11 -35.46 -51.05
CA LEU A 115 -39.07 -34.50 -52.15
C LEU A 115 -39.06 -35.18 -53.57
N LYS A 116 -38.32 -36.27 -53.70
CA LYS A 116 -38.28 -36.99 -54.94
C LYS A 116 -39.67 -37.55 -55.34
N LYS A 117 -40.46 -38.04 -54.34
CA LYS A 117 -41.80 -38.55 -54.57
C LYS A 117 -42.83 -37.44 -54.66
N PHE A 118 -42.69 -36.37 -53.88
CA PHE A 118 -43.66 -35.28 -53.75
C PHE A 118 -43.01 -33.89 -53.92
N PRO A 119 -42.50 -33.59 -55.11
CA PRO A 119 -41.67 -32.33 -55.30
C PRO A 119 -42.51 -31.07 -55.18
N LYS A 120 -43.80 -31.08 -55.28
CA LYS A 120 -44.74 -29.95 -55.12
C LYS A 120 -45.78 -30.22 -54.03
N GLY A 121 -45.50 -31.16 -53.16
CA GLY A 121 -46.39 -31.55 -52.07
C GLY A 121 -46.49 -30.50 -50.98
N GLU A 122 -47.42 -30.66 -50.07
CA GLU A 122 -47.69 -29.77 -48.95
C GLU A 122 -46.46 -29.62 -48.02
N TYR A 123 -45.71 -30.75 -47.86
CA TYR A 123 -44.53 -30.80 -46.98
C TYR A 123 -43.22 -30.53 -47.72
N ALA A 124 -43.24 -30.14 -48.96
CA ALA A 124 -42.03 -29.93 -49.74
C ALA A 124 -41.09 -28.84 -49.12
N SER A 125 -41.63 -27.64 -48.84
CA SER A 125 -40.88 -26.56 -48.24
C SER A 125 -40.31 -26.96 -46.88
N ARG A 126 -41.09 -27.71 -46.10
CA ARG A 126 -40.71 -28.19 -44.78
C ARG A 126 -39.65 -29.30 -44.85
N SER A 127 -39.71 -30.14 -45.89
CA SER A 127 -38.64 -31.13 -46.15
C SER A 127 -37.31 -30.46 -46.55
N TYR A 128 -37.33 -29.40 -47.36
CA TYR A 128 -36.14 -28.62 -47.64
C TYR A 128 -35.56 -27.99 -46.35
N LEU A 129 -36.38 -27.47 -45.44
CA LEU A 129 -35.94 -27.02 -44.13
C LEU A 129 -35.32 -28.16 -43.32
N GLY A 130 -35.93 -29.33 -43.32
CA GLY A 130 -35.44 -30.55 -42.70
C GLY A 130 -34.07 -30.99 -43.21
N ILE A 131 -33.88 -30.97 -44.55
CA ILE A 131 -32.57 -31.24 -45.18
C ILE A 131 -31.53 -30.24 -44.69
N GLY A 132 -31.84 -28.94 -44.76
CA GLY A 132 -30.91 -27.91 -44.30
C GLY A 132 -30.47 -28.11 -42.87
N ARG A 133 -31.40 -28.36 -41.93
CA ARG A 133 -31.11 -28.70 -40.53
C ARG A 133 -30.29 -29.96 -40.38
N ALA A 134 -30.66 -31.07 -41.03
CA ALA A 134 -29.94 -32.32 -40.96
C ALA A 134 -28.50 -32.18 -41.51
N SER A 135 -28.30 -31.41 -42.58
CA SER A 135 -26.99 -31.18 -43.18
C SER A 135 -26.11 -30.33 -42.25
N ILE A 136 -26.63 -29.26 -41.64
CA ILE A 136 -25.87 -28.43 -40.69
C ILE A 136 -25.42 -29.25 -39.47
N LEU A 137 -26.33 -30.07 -38.93
CA LEU A 137 -26.07 -30.89 -37.74
C LEU A 137 -25.07 -32.04 -37.98
N GLN A 138 -24.79 -32.41 -39.24
CA GLN A 138 -23.69 -33.31 -39.61
C GLN A 138 -22.31 -32.64 -39.45
N ASP A 139 -22.24 -31.33 -39.38
CA ASP A 139 -21.09 -30.53 -38.97
C ASP A 139 -19.82 -30.69 -39.85
N THR A 140 -19.99 -30.93 -41.15
CA THR A 140 -18.89 -30.87 -42.11
C THR A 140 -19.05 -29.65 -43.04
N PRO A 141 -17.95 -29.04 -43.51
CA PRO A 141 -18.04 -27.90 -44.41
C PRO A 141 -18.86 -28.14 -45.67
N GLU A 142 -18.71 -29.32 -46.27
CA GLU A 142 -19.41 -29.72 -47.50
C GLU A 142 -20.92 -29.83 -47.26
N LYS A 143 -21.30 -30.34 -46.09
CA LYS A 143 -22.72 -30.46 -45.69
C LYS A 143 -23.30 -29.08 -45.35
N LYS A 144 -22.53 -28.22 -44.72
CA LYS A 144 -22.94 -26.86 -44.43
C LYS A 144 -23.18 -26.05 -45.73
N GLU A 145 -22.31 -26.20 -46.70
CA GLU A 145 -22.55 -25.56 -48.03
C GLU A 145 -23.78 -26.15 -48.74
N ALA A 146 -23.99 -27.45 -48.68
CA ALA A 146 -25.20 -28.10 -49.27
C ALA A 146 -26.49 -27.62 -48.56
N ALA A 147 -26.44 -27.36 -47.25
CA ALA A 147 -27.57 -26.82 -46.48
C ALA A 147 -28.07 -25.48 -47.00
N ILE A 148 -27.16 -24.62 -47.50
CA ILE A 148 -27.49 -23.28 -47.94
C ILE A 148 -28.56 -23.29 -49.05
N GLU A 149 -28.43 -24.16 -50.06
CA GLU A 149 -29.37 -24.23 -51.14
C GLU A 149 -30.73 -24.73 -50.69
N ALA A 150 -30.77 -25.78 -49.84
CA ALA A 150 -32.01 -26.30 -49.28
C ALA A 150 -32.75 -25.21 -48.46
N LEU A 151 -32.01 -24.49 -47.60
CA LEU A 151 -32.59 -23.44 -46.78
C LEU A 151 -33.07 -22.24 -47.57
N LYS A 152 -32.36 -21.84 -48.66
CA LYS A 152 -32.82 -20.81 -49.59
C LYS A 152 -34.13 -21.19 -50.26
N ILE A 153 -34.35 -22.47 -50.61
CA ILE A 153 -35.61 -22.96 -51.17
C ILE A 153 -36.71 -22.90 -50.11
N ALA A 154 -36.45 -23.40 -48.91
CA ALA A 154 -37.39 -23.36 -47.80
C ALA A 154 -37.82 -21.91 -47.42
N ALA A 155 -36.88 -20.95 -47.48
CA ALA A 155 -37.13 -19.55 -47.16
C ALA A 155 -38.03 -18.82 -48.19
N LYS A 156 -38.26 -19.39 -49.36
CA LYS A 156 -39.21 -18.83 -50.34
C LYS A 156 -40.66 -18.95 -49.88
N ASP A 157 -40.93 -19.94 -49.06
CA ASP A 157 -42.24 -20.14 -48.45
C ASP A 157 -42.39 -19.17 -47.25
N PRO A 158 -43.39 -18.25 -47.27
CA PRO A 158 -43.60 -17.32 -46.16
C PRO A 158 -43.73 -17.98 -44.80
N LYS A 159 -44.26 -19.19 -44.76
CA LYS A 159 -44.50 -19.96 -43.51
C LYS A 159 -43.21 -20.36 -42.83
N TYR A 160 -42.18 -20.71 -43.61
CA TYR A 160 -40.91 -21.24 -43.08
C TYR A 160 -39.75 -20.21 -43.23
N ARG A 161 -40.01 -19.06 -43.81
CA ARG A 161 -39.01 -18.00 -44.08
C ARG A 161 -38.18 -17.65 -42.87
N SER A 162 -38.83 -17.41 -41.75
CA SER A 162 -38.12 -16.97 -40.53
C SER A 162 -37.24 -18.10 -39.95
N GLU A 163 -37.73 -19.32 -39.89
CA GLU A 163 -36.99 -20.47 -39.38
C GLU A 163 -35.84 -20.86 -40.34
N ALA A 164 -36.12 -20.96 -41.63
CA ALA A 164 -35.09 -21.25 -42.64
C ALA A 164 -34.02 -20.15 -42.67
N GLY A 165 -34.43 -18.89 -42.51
CA GLY A 165 -33.53 -17.76 -42.44
C GLY A 165 -32.61 -17.80 -41.21
N LEU A 166 -33.12 -18.18 -40.03
CA LEU A 166 -32.27 -18.36 -38.84
C LEU A 166 -31.20 -19.42 -39.07
N TRP A 167 -31.58 -20.60 -39.62
CA TRP A 167 -30.64 -21.65 -39.97
C TRP A 167 -29.67 -21.23 -41.08
N LEU A 168 -30.12 -20.44 -42.09
CA LEU A 168 -29.29 -19.90 -43.15
C LEU A 168 -28.25 -18.89 -42.59
N GLY A 169 -28.67 -17.99 -41.72
CA GLY A 169 -27.75 -17.06 -41.03
C GLY A 169 -26.72 -17.79 -40.21
N GLN A 170 -27.15 -18.83 -39.48
CA GLN A 170 -26.25 -19.62 -38.65
C GLN A 170 -25.21 -20.38 -39.49
N VAL A 171 -25.62 -21.03 -40.61
CA VAL A 171 -24.66 -21.73 -41.46
C VAL A 171 -23.66 -20.80 -42.11
N TYR A 172 -24.07 -19.59 -42.52
CA TYR A 172 -23.14 -18.58 -42.99
C TYR A 172 -22.15 -18.15 -41.88
N SER A 173 -22.63 -17.97 -40.66
CA SER A 173 -21.78 -17.68 -39.50
C SER A 173 -20.75 -18.80 -39.25
N ASP A 174 -21.21 -20.08 -39.27
CA ASP A 174 -20.34 -21.23 -39.05
C ASP A 174 -19.27 -21.42 -40.15
N LEU A 175 -19.58 -21.01 -41.37
CA LEU A 175 -18.64 -20.99 -42.50
C LEU A 175 -17.76 -19.74 -42.55
N GLY A 176 -17.87 -18.85 -41.54
CA GLY A 176 -17.09 -17.58 -41.46
C GLY A 176 -17.56 -16.50 -42.45
N ARG A 177 -18.69 -16.70 -43.12
CA ARG A 177 -19.28 -15.76 -44.09
C ARG A 177 -20.14 -14.73 -43.38
N ARG A 178 -19.45 -13.87 -42.59
CA ARG A 178 -20.06 -12.92 -41.63
C ARG A 178 -21.02 -11.92 -42.25
N ASP A 179 -20.65 -11.36 -43.41
CA ASP A 179 -21.46 -10.32 -44.06
C ASP A 179 -22.79 -10.89 -44.55
N GLU A 180 -22.79 -12.13 -45.10
CA GLU A 180 -23.99 -12.80 -45.52
C GLU A 180 -24.85 -13.20 -44.31
N ALA A 181 -24.23 -13.71 -43.23
CA ALA A 181 -24.93 -13.99 -41.98
C ALA A 181 -25.63 -12.76 -41.43
N LEU A 182 -24.88 -11.66 -41.35
CA LEU A 182 -25.38 -10.37 -40.85
C LEU A 182 -26.52 -9.82 -41.71
N ALA A 183 -26.41 -9.92 -43.03
CA ALA A 183 -27.45 -9.51 -43.95
C ALA A 183 -28.76 -10.33 -43.75
N ILE A 184 -28.66 -11.65 -43.59
CA ILE A 184 -29.79 -12.51 -43.33
C ILE A 184 -30.45 -12.18 -41.99
N PHE A 185 -29.69 -12.09 -40.90
CA PHE A 185 -30.25 -11.81 -39.58
C PHE A 185 -30.88 -10.40 -39.51
N LYS A 186 -30.26 -9.39 -40.09
CA LYS A 186 -30.86 -8.04 -40.19
C LYS A 186 -32.16 -8.06 -41.02
N SER A 187 -32.21 -8.82 -42.10
CA SER A 187 -33.41 -8.97 -42.91
C SER A 187 -34.57 -9.67 -42.13
N LEU A 188 -34.24 -10.63 -41.30
CA LEU A 188 -35.23 -11.32 -40.45
C LEU A 188 -35.76 -10.43 -39.34
N MET A 189 -34.87 -9.64 -38.74
CA MET A 189 -35.23 -8.69 -37.68
C MET A 189 -36.27 -7.67 -38.10
N GLY A 190 -36.08 -7.11 -39.30
CA GLY A 190 -36.89 -5.99 -39.75
C GLY A 190 -36.63 -4.71 -38.90
N SER A 191 -37.59 -3.78 -38.95
CA SER A 191 -37.52 -2.51 -38.18
C SER A 191 -38.13 -2.61 -36.78
N ASP A 192 -38.96 -3.61 -36.51
CA ASP A 192 -39.68 -3.76 -35.23
C ASP A 192 -39.69 -5.24 -34.85
N ILE A 193 -39.02 -5.53 -33.75
CA ILE A 193 -38.85 -6.91 -33.26
C ILE A 193 -40.03 -7.26 -32.37
N ARG A 194 -40.85 -8.21 -32.81
CA ARG A 194 -42.06 -8.66 -32.11
C ARG A 194 -42.15 -10.20 -31.90
N THR A 195 -41.44 -10.95 -32.72
CA THR A 195 -41.53 -12.43 -32.65
C THR A 195 -40.25 -13.02 -32.01
N PRO A 196 -40.37 -14.23 -31.44
CA PRO A 196 -39.19 -14.94 -30.91
C PRO A 196 -38.08 -15.13 -31.93
N GLN A 197 -38.45 -15.42 -33.21
CA GLN A 197 -37.46 -15.60 -34.28
C GLN A 197 -36.71 -14.31 -34.58
N GLN A 198 -37.41 -13.17 -34.56
CA GLN A 198 -36.77 -11.87 -34.73
C GLN A 198 -35.85 -11.53 -33.54
N THR A 199 -36.27 -11.87 -32.33
CA THR A 199 -35.43 -11.70 -31.11
C THR A 199 -34.19 -12.56 -31.17
N THR A 200 -34.32 -13.85 -31.64
CA THR A 200 -33.16 -14.71 -31.86
C THR A 200 -32.22 -14.13 -32.90
N ALA A 201 -32.74 -13.69 -34.04
CA ALA A 201 -31.91 -13.03 -35.08
C ALA A 201 -31.19 -11.80 -34.55
N ALA A 202 -31.84 -11.02 -33.70
CA ALA A 202 -31.24 -9.85 -33.08
C ALA A 202 -30.08 -10.20 -32.13
N VAL A 203 -30.19 -11.29 -31.40
CA VAL A 203 -29.08 -11.77 -30.53
C VAL A 203 -27.91 -12.29 -31.38
N GLU A 204 -28.20 -12.98 -32.51
CA GLU A 204 -27.13 -13.40 -33.44
C GLU A 204 -26.41 -12.21 -34.07
N VAL A 205 -27.10 -11.11 -34.34
CA VAL A 205 -26.44 -9.84 -34.76
C VAL A 205 -25.50 -9.31 -33.68
N ILE A 206 -25.84 -9.40 -32.40
CA ILE A 206 -24.92 -9.04 -31.31
C ILE A 206 -23.64 -9.88 -31.39
N THR A 207 -23.77 -11.20 -31.57
CA THR A 207 -22.65 -12.11 -31.70
C THR A 207 -21.72 -11.72 -32.84
N LEU A 208 -22.28 -11.44 -34.03
CA LEU A 208 -21.53 -11.06 -35.22
C LEU A 208 -20.87 -9.69 -35.05
N LEU A 209 -21.56 -8.70 -34.48
CA LEU A 209 -20.99 -7.36 -34.21
C LEU A 209 -19.87 -7.44 -33.15
N ALA A 210 -20.04 -8.24 -32.12
CA ALA A 210 -19.00 -8.47 -31.12
C ALA A 210 -17.72 -9.05 -31.72
N ASP A 211 -17.85 -9.93 -32.71
CA ASP A 211 -16.73 -10.54 -33.42
C ASP A 211 -15.99 -9.56 -34.36
N THR A 212 -16.63 -8.46 -34.75
CA THR A 212 -15.97 -7.44 -35.59
C THR A 212 -15.03 -6.53 -34.81
N GLY A 213 -15.17 -6.47 -33.47
CA GLY A 213 -14.43 -5.54 -32.63
C GLY A 213 -14.83 -4.06 -32.79
N ASN A 214 -15.87 -3.75 -33.58
CA ASN A 214 -16.39 -2.39 -33.67
C ASN A 214 -17.30 -2.08 -32.49
N LEU A 215 -16.72 -1.52 -31.46
CA LEU A 215 -17.38 -1.28 -30.18
C LEU A 215 -18.50 -0.23 -30.28
N GLU A 216 -18.33 0.79 -31.12
CA GLU A 216 -19.31 1.87 -31.31
C GLU A 216 -20.59 1.35 -31.92
N ASP A 217 -20.48 0.58 -32.98
CA ASP A 217 -21.62 -0.04 -33.64
C ASP A 217 -22.34 -1.04 -32.71
N LEU A 218 -21.57 -1.82 -31.94
CA LEU A 218 -22.13 -2.77 -30.99
C LEU A 218 -22.93 -2.05 -29.88
N ILE A 219 -22.37 -1.03 -29.25
CA ILE A 219 -23.04 -0.28 -28.19
C ILE A 219 -24.30 0.40 -28.71
N SER A 220 -24.19 1.09 -29.86
CA SER A 220 -25.35 1.74 -30.51
C SER A 220 -26.46 0.73 -30.85
N TYR A 221 -26.07 -0.49 -31.21
CA TYR A 221 -27.04 -1.55 -31.48
C TYR A 221 -27.72 -2.06 -30.23
N LEU A 222 -26.95 -2.32 -29.15
CA LEU A 222 -27.46 -2.79 -27.86
C LEU A 222 -28.45 -1.79 -27.25
N ASP A 223 -28.14 -0.49 -27.27
CA ASP A 223 -28.99 0.57 -26.71
C ASP A 223 -30.36 0.65 -27.42
N ARG A 224 -30.39 0.40 -28.72
CA ARG A 224 -31.65 0.34 -29.47
C ARG A 224 -32.43 -0.94 -29.22
N LEU A 225 -31.70 -2.07 -29.08
CA LEU A 225 -32.29 -3.38 -29.02
C LEU A 225 -33.09 -3.61 -27.74
N ILE A 226 -32.58 -3.15 -26.58
CA ILE A 226 -33.23 -3.40 -25.30
C ILE A 226 -34.64 -2.80 -25.18
N ASN A 227 -34.93 -1.79 -25.99
CA ASN A 227 -36.24 -1.13 -26.03
C ASN A 227 -37.25 -1.79 -26.96
N GLN A 228 -36.87 -2.82 -27.73
CA GLN A 228 -37.76 -3.54 -28.63
C GLN A 228 -38.74 -4.42 -27.90
N ALA A 229 -39.98 -4.47 -28.34
CA ALA A 229 -41.04 -5.24 -27.68
C ALA A 229 -40.70 -6.74 -27.56
N GLY A 230 -40.28 -7.38 -28.62
CA GLY A 230 -39.93 -8.81 -28.60
C GLY A 230 -38.74 -9.15 -27.71
N VAL A 231 -37.79 -8.19 -27.50
CA VAL A 231 -36.70 -8.36 -26.54
C VAL A 231 -37.19 -8.26 -25.10
N ARG A 232 -38.12 -7.33 -24.84
CA ARG A 232 -38.75 -7.22 -23.53
C ARG A 232 -39.61 -8.41 -23.19
N ASP A 233 -40.29 -8.97 -24.19
CA ASP A 233 -41.11 -10.20 -24.05
C ASP A 233 -40.27 -11.43 -23.74
N ALA A 234 -38.98 -11.42 -24.06
CA ALA A 234 -38.02 -12.49 -23.80
C ALA A 234 -36.80 -12.00 -22.99
N MET A 235 -37.00 -11.02 -22.09
CA MET A 235 -35.94 -10.33 -21.40
C MET A 235 -35.00 -11.27 -20.60
N ALA A 236 -35.54 -12.22 -19.90
CA ALA A 236 -34.75 -13.17 -19.12
C ALA A 236 -33.87 -14.05 -20.00
N TRP A 237 -34.42 -14.52 -21.14
CA TRP A 237 -33.67 -15.29 -22.15
C TRP A 237 -32.57 -14.42 -22.79
N TYR A 238 -32.93 -13.20 -23.22
CA TYR A 238 -31.99 -12.22 -23.79
C TYR A 238 -30.83 -11.95 -22.86
N ALA A 239 -31.08 -11.61 -21.58
CA ALA A 239 -30.08 -11.34 -20.59
C ALA A 239 -29.08 -12.50 -20.43
N ASN A 240 -29.62 -13.74 -20.43
CA ASN A 240 -28.78 -14.93 -20.32
C ASN A 240 -27.91 -15.13 -21.57
N GLN A 241 -28.44 -14.92 -22.78
CA GLN A 241 -27.65 -15.06 -24.02
C GLN A 241 -26.52 -14.03 -24.08
N VAL A 242 -26.79 -12.78 -23.72
CA VAL A 242 -25.79 -11.71 -23.68
C VAL A 242 -24.68 -12.01 -22.67
N VAL A 243 -25.03 -12.51 -21.48
CA VAL A 243 -24.03 -12.91 -20.47
C VAL A 243 -23.16 -14.06 -20.96
N VAL A 244 -23.77 -15.12 -21.53
CA VAL A 244 -23.05 -16.28 -22.10
C VAL A 244 -22.04 -15.81 -23.16
N ARG A 245 -22.49 -14.93 -24.06
CA ARG A 245 -21.63 -14.42 -25.11
C ARG A 245 -20.50 -13.56 -24.57
N ALA A 246 -20.77 -12.71 -23.56
CA ALA A 246 -19.77 -11.93 -22.89
C ALA A 246 -18.73 -12.81 -22.16
N ASP A 247 -19.16 -13.92 -21.52
CA ASP A 247 -18.25 -14.87 -20.88
C ASP A 247 -17.33 -15.55 -21.92
N GLU A 248 -17.81 -15.88 -23.12
CA GLU A 248 -16.99 -16.39 -24.24
C GLU A 248 -15.94 -15.38 -24.68
N LEU A 249 -16.32 -14.10 -24.80
CA LEU A 249 -15.41 -13.01 -25.19
C LEU A 249 -14.33 -12.76 -24.13
N VAL A 250 -14.66 -12.91 -22.85
CA VAL A 250 -13.66 -12.88 -21.77
C VAL A 250 -12.65 -14.02 -21.95
N GLY A 251 -13.11 -15.22 -22.32
CA GLY A 251 -12.24 -16.35 -22.66
C GLY A 251 -11.33 -16.08 -23.86
N ALA A 252 -11.80 -15.26 -24.81
CA ALA A 252 -11.04 -14.80 -25.97
C ALA A 252 -10.22 -13.50 -25.69
N GLN A 253 -10.21 -13.01 -24.45
CA GLN A 253 -9.55 -11.76 -24.00
C GLN A 253 -10.06 -10.47 -24.66
N ALA A 254 -11.26 -10.49 -25.27
CA ALA A 254 -11.93 -9.31 -25.82
C ALA A 254 -12.71 -8.57 -24.71
N TYR A 255 -11.97 -7.99 -23.75
CA TYR A 255 -12.53 -7.45 -22.50
C TYR A 255 -13.41 -6.21 -22.70
N ASP A 256 -13.10 -5.37 -23.68
CA ASP A 256 -13.85 -4.16 -24.01
C ASP A 256 -15.25 -4.50 -24.58
N THR A 257 -15.28 -5.45 -25.50
CA THR A 257 -16.51 -5.97 -26.09
C THR A 257 -17.35 -6.72 -25.07
N ALA A 258 -16.71 -7.58 -24.25
CA ALA A 258 -17.37 -8.26 -23.14
C ALA A 258 -17.99 -7.27 -22.14
N LEU A 259 -17.26 -6.22 -21.80
CA LEU A 259 -17.73 -5.16 -20.91
C LEU A 259 -18.97 -4.44 -21.46
N ALA A 260 -18.98 -4.15 -22.75
CA ALA A 260 -20.14 -3.54 -23.40
C ALA A 260 -21.38 -4.45 -23.27
N LEU A 261 -21.22 -5.76 -23.52
CA LEU A 261 -22.29 -6.73 -23.36
C LEU A 261 -22.78 -6.81 -21.92
N TYR A 262 -21.89 -6.95 -20.94
CA TYR A 262 -22.32 -6.98 -19.54
C TYR A 262 -23.02 -5.68 -19.10
N ARG A 263 -22.65 -4.52 -19.64
CA ARG A 263 -23.30 -3.24 -19.34
C ARG A 263 -24.71 -3.17 -19.91
N SER A 264 -25.00 -3.85 -21.01
CA SER A 264 -26.33 -3.88 -21.62
C SER A 264 -27.33 -4.78 -20.88
N VAL A 265 -26.87 -5.63 -19.96
CA VAL A 265 -27.75 -6.49 -19.15
C VAL A 265 -28.39 -5.66 -18.05
N PRO A 266 -29.74 -5.60 -17.97
CA PRO A 266 -30.44 -4.86 -16.90
C PRO A 266 -30.23 -5.48 -15.52
N PRO A 267 -30.51 -4.73 -14.45
CA PRO A 267 -30.52 -5.27 -13.09
C PRO A 267 -31.52 -6.41 -12.94
N ARG A 268 -31.23 -7.38 -12.08
CA ARG A 268 -32.08 -8.57 -11.84
C ARG A 268 -33.55 -8.22 -11.58
N SER A 269 -33.79 -7.22 -10.74
CA SER A 269 -35.18 -6.77 -10.43
C SER A 269 -35.93 -6.31 -11.67
N GLN A 270 -35.26 -5.58 -12.57
CA GLN A 270 -35.85 -5.10 -13.82
C GLN A 270 -36.12 -6.25 -14.80
N ILE A 271 -35.19 -7.23 -14.87
CA ILE A 271 -35.40 -8.43 -15.70
C ILE A 271 -36.67 -9.18 -15.24
N ILE A 272 -36.78 -9.45 -13.96
CA ILE A 272 -37.91 -10.16 -13.36
C ILE A 272 -39.21 -9.38 -13.59
N GLU A 273 -39.23 -8.09 -13.31
CA GLU A 273 -40.43 -7.27 -13.52
C GLU A 273 -40.88 -7.26 -14.98
N THR A 274 -39.95 -6.97 -15.89
CA THR A 274 -40.24 -6.91 -17.34
C THR A 274 -40.76 -8.23 -17.84
N GLN A 275 -40.10 -9.34 -17.52
CA GLN A 275 -40.51 -10.68 -17.96
C GLN A 275 -41.82 -11.11 -17.35
N THR A 276 -42.10 -10.78 -16.10
CA THR A 276 -43.35 -11.11 -15.43
C THR A 276 -44.53 -10.39 -16.10
N ILE A 277 -44.37 -9.10 -16.43
CA ILE A 277 -45.40 -8.33 -17.15
C ILE A 277 -45.65 -8.97 -18.53
N ALA A 278 -44.62 -9.32 -19.26
CA ALA A 278 -44.71 -9.95 -20.58
C ALA A 278 -45.43 -11.31 -20.49
N LEU A 279 -45.05 -12.16 -19.56
CA LEU A 279 -45.67 -13.49 -19.36
C LEU A 279 -47.14 -13.38 -18.99
N ASN A 280 -47.51 -12.43 -18.17
CA ASN A 280 -48.92 -12.20 -17.82
C ASN A 280 -49.74 -11.79 -19.07
N SER A 281 -49.19 -10.94 -19.94
CA SER A 281 -49.82 -10.61 -21.21
C SER A 281 -49.93 -11.82 -22.12
N GLN A 282 -48.84 -12.55 -22.35
CA GLN A 282 -48.78 -13.72 -23.20
C GLN A 282 -49.73 -14.85 -22.73
N ARG A 283 -49.84 -15.09 -21.43
CA ARG A 283 -50.78 -16.07 -20.86
C ARG A 283 -52.22 -15.66 -21.10
N LYS A 284 -52.54 -14.35 -21.03
CA LYS A 284 -53.87 -13.84 -21.36
C LYS A 284 -54.19 -14.02 -22.81
N ASP A 285 -53.21 -13.74 -23.69
CA ASP A 285 -53.38 -13.93 -25.12
C ASP A 285 -53.54 -15.43 -25.48
N LEU A 286 -52.74 -16.30 -24.88
CA LEU A 286 -52.86 -17.74 -25.03
C LEU A 286 -54.27 -18.23 -24.67
N LYS A 287 -54.78 -17.81 -23.50
CA LYS A 287 -56.14 -18.17 -23.05
C LYS A 287 -57.22 -17.68 -24.04
N MET A 288 -57.09 -16.49 -24.59
CA MET A 288 -58.00 -15.97 -25.63
C MET A 288 -57.92 -16.83 -26.89
N LEU A 289 -56.71 -17.20 -27.34
CA LEU A 289 -56.51 -18.06 -28.50
C LEU A 289 -57.05 -19.48 -28.26
N GLU A 290 -56.80 -20.09 -27.14
CA GLU A 290 -57.34 -21.40 -26.75
C GLU A 290 -58.87 -21.42 -26.76
N ASN A 291 -59.48 -20.39 -26.19
CA ASN A 291 -60.95 -20.20 -26.21
C ASN A 291 -61.45 -20.10 -27.67
N ARG A 292 -60.74 -19.38 -28.52
CA ARG A 292 -61.10 -19.25 -29.92
C ARG A 292 -60.99 -20.58 -30.66
N VAL A 293 -59.94 -21.32 -30.42
CA VAL A 293 -59.74 -22.70 -30.97
C VAL A 293 -60.91 -23.62 -30.57
N GLU A 294 -61.33 -23.59 -29.32
CA GLU A 294 -62.43 -24.39 -28.83
C GLU A 294 -63.77 -23.95 -29.45
N LEU A 295 -64.02 -22.67 -29.63
CA LEU A 295 -65.23 -22.17 -30.34
C LEU A 295 -65.25 -22.53 -31.80
N GLU A 296 -64.11 -22.71 -32.44
CA GLU A 296 -63.98 -23.06 -33.84
C GLU A 296 -63.85 -24.56 -34.11
N LYS A 297 -63.86 -25.40 -33.08
CA LYS A 297 -63.61 -26.81 -33.12
C LYS A 297 -64.64 -27.55 -34.04
N ASN A 298 -65.86 -27.06 -34.04
CA ASN A 298 -66.99 -27.65 -34.81
C ASN A 298 -67.21 -27.02 -36.20
N LYS A 299 -66.37 -26.00 -36.57
CA LYS A 299 -66.43 -25.37 -37.88
C LYS A 299 -65.64 -26.17 -38.93
N PRO A 300 -66.06 -26.17 -40.20
CA PRO A 300 -65.26 -26.68 -41.30
C PRO A 300 -63.86 -26.08 -41.31
N LEU A 301 -62.85 -26.86 -41.67
CA LEU A 301 -61.43 -26.43 -41.69
C LEU A 301 -61.23 -25.11 -42.45
N SER A 302 -61.93 -24.92 -43.57
CA SER A 302 -61.89 -23.71 -44.38
C SER A 302 -62.41 -22.42 -43.71
N GLN A 303 -63.15 -22.59 -42.58
CA GLN A 303 -63.75 -21.49 -41.81
C GLN A 303 -63.08 -21.30 -40.46
N ARG A 304 -62.04 -22.05 -40.10
CA ARG A 304 -61.28 -21.92 -38.89
C ARG A 304 -60.22 -20.84 -39.07
N SER A 305 -60.02 -20.05 -38.04
CA SER A 305 -58.92 -19.06 -38.02
C SER A 305 -57.60 -19.79 -37.76
N ASN A 306 -56.49 -19.05 -37.90
CA ASN A 306 -55.15 -19.56 -37.59
C ASN A 306 -54.85 -19.62 -36.05
N ALA A 307 -55.93 -19.54 -35.20
CA ALA A 307 -55.78 -19.54 -33.75
C ALA A 307 -55.05 -20.79 -33.22
N SER A 308 -55.30 -21.96 -33.78
CA SER A 308 -54.57 -23.19 -33.41
C SER A 308 -53.06 -23.11 -33.68
N GLU A 309 -52.67 -22.49 -34.80
CA GLU A 309 -51.22 -22.29 -35.11
C GLU A 309 -50.58 -21.29 -34.14
N PHE A 310 -51.29 -20.23 -33.77
CA PHE A 310 -50.79 -19.27 -32.78
C PHE A 310 -50.70 -19.90 -31.39
N VAL A 311 -51.62 -20.71 -30.95
CA VAL A 311 -51.56 -21.46 -29.68
C VAL A 311 -50.32 -22.35 -29.66
N ASN A 312 -50.12 -23.12 -30.77
CA ASN A 312 -48.98 -24.03 -30.92
C ASN A 312 -47.64 -23.32 -30.92
N ASN A 313 -47.60 -22.07 -31.33
CA ASN A 313 -46.37 -21.22 -31.29
C ASN A 313 -46.20 -20.53 -29.97
N LEU A 314 -47.26 -20.02 -29.37
CA LEU A 314 -47.19 -19.18 -28.15
C LEU A 314 -46.92 -20.03 -26.89
N LYS A 315 -47.49 -21.24 -26.81
CA LYS A 315 -47.35 -22.11 -25.64
C LYS A 315 -45.87 -22.52 -25.38
N PRO A 316 -45.10 -23.00 -26.34
CA PRO A 316 -43.67 -23.28 -26.16
C PRO A 316 -42.85 -22.02 -25.85
N ALA A 317 -43.24 -20.87 -26.43
CA ALA A 317 -42.59 -19.60 -26.16
C ALA A 317 -42.77 -19.15 -24.67
N ILE A 318 -43.99 -19.31 -24.14
CA ILE A 318 -44.30 -19.08 -22.72
C ILE A 318 -43.46 -20.03 -21.84
N GLU A 319 -43.48 -21.35 -22.15
CA GLU A 319 -42.69 -22.32 -21.37
C GLU A 319 -41.19 -22.01 -21.37
N LEU A 320 -40.65 -21.56 -22.48
CA LEU A 320 -39.24 -21.12 -22.56
C LEU A 320 -38.98 -19.86 -21.73
N ALA A 321 -39.89 -18.87 -21.79
CA ALA A 321 -39.79 -17.67 -21.05
C ALA A 321 -39.92 -17.90 -19.53
N GLU A 322 -40.81 -18.81 -19.12
CA GLU A 322 -40.97 -19.25 -17.73
C GLU A 322 -39.66 -19.91 -17.20
N LYS A 323 -39.08 -20.81 -17.98
CA LYS A 323 -37.80 -21.45 -17.63
C LYS A 323 -36.67 -20.42 -17.53
N ALA A 324 -36.62 -19.47 -18.45
CA ALA A 324 -35.61 -18.40 -18.42
C ALA A 324 -35.80 -17.50 -17.21
N LEU A 325 -37.05 -17.17 -16.87
CA LEU A 325 -37.35 -16.38 -15.68
C LEU A 325 -36.97 -17.11 -14.39
N ALA A 326 -37.39 -18.38 -14.25
CA ALA A 326 -37.00 -19.20 -13.10
C ALA A 326 -35.49 -19.28 -12.92
N ALA A 327 -34.72 -19.43 -14.00
CA ALA A 327 -33.27 -19.42 -13.94
C ALA A 327 -32.66 -18.09 -13.44
N ILE A 328 -33.36 -16.94 -13.63
CA ILE A 328 -32.95 -15.63 -13.07
C ILE A 328 -33.40 -15.53 -11.62
N GLU A 329 -34.59 -16.04 -11.28
CA GLU A 329 -35.09 -16.02 -9.90
C GLU A 329 -34.24 -16.88 -8.96
N GLU A 330 -33.73 -18.01 -9.44
CA GLU A 330 -32.80 -18.89 -8.70
C GLU A 330 -31.41 -18.23 -8.42
N LYS A 331 -31.11 -17.09 -9.03
CA LYS A 331 -29.83 -16.39 -8.88
C LYS A 331 -30.01 -15.07 -8.13
N PRO A 332 -30.18 -15.05 -6.79
CA PRO A 332 -30.39 -13.84 -6.02
C PRO A 332 -29.23 -12.83 -6.17
N ASP A 333 -28.04 -13.33 -6.42
CA ASP A 333 -26.79 -12.53 -6.51
C ASP A 333 -26.40 -12.17 -7.94
N LEU A 334 -27.32 -12.25 -8.92
CA LEU A 334 -27.03 -11.95 -10.33
C LEU A 334 -26.37 -10.58 -10.51
N ASP A 335 -26.85 -9.57 -9.80
CA ASP A 335 -26.30 -8.20 -9.90
C ASP A 335 -24.85 -8.14 -9.38
N ALA A 336 -24.54 -8.86 -8.30
CA ALA A 336 -23.18 -9.01 -7.80
C ALA A 336 -22.27 -9.71 -8.82
N ALA A 337 -22.77 -10.82 -9.39
CA ALA A 337 -22.06 -11.59 -10.40
C ALA A 337 -21.79 -10.77 -11.68
N LEU A 338 -22.72 -9.92 -12.09
CA LEU A 338 -22.52 -8.99 -13.22
C LEU A 338 -21.49 -7.90 -12.90
N LEU A 339 -21.55 -7.34 -11.69
CA LEU A 339 -20.56 -6.36 -11.22
C LEU A 339 -19.17 -7.01 -11.15
N MET A 340 -19.07 -8.26 -10.69
CA MET A 340 -17.81 -9.00 -10.65
C MET A 340 -17.20 -9.16 -12.04
N ARG A 341 -18.01 -9.55 -13.03
CA ARG A 341 -17.60 -9.69 -14.43
C ARG A 341 -17.15 -8.36 -15.02
N ARG A 342 -17.93 -7.28 -14.81
CA ARG A 342 -17.58 -5.91 -15.23
C ARG A 342 -16.28 -5.45 -14.60
N GLY A 343 -16.13 -5.65 -13.29
CA GLY A 343 -14.90 -5.31 -12.56
C GLY A 343 -13.67 -6.03 -13.09
N ARG A 344 -13.80 -7.33 -13.42
CA ARG A 344 -12.72 -8.13 -14.04
C ARG A 344 -12.33 -7.59 -15.42
N CYS A 345 -13.30 -7.32 -16.28
CA CYS A 345 -13.02 -6.72 -17.59
C CYS A 345 -12.29 -5.36 -17.44
N LEU A 346 -12.78 -4.50 -16.56
CA LEU A 346 -12.16 -3.20 -16.29
C LEU A 346 -10.73 -3.33 -15.75
N TYR A 347 -10.49 -4.31 -14.90
CA TYR A 347 -9.14 -4.60 -14.38
C TYR A 347 -8.16 -4.98 -15.51
N TYR A 348 -8.58 -5.88 -16.42
CA TYR A 348 -7.74 -6.29 -17.55
C TYR A 348 -7.56 -5.19 -18.60
N LEU A 349 -8.48 -4.23 -18.67
CA LEU A 349 -8.37 -3.02 -19.49
C LEU A 349 -7.55 -1.90 -18.81
N ASP A 350 -6.96 -2.16 -17.65
CA ASP A 350 -6.23 -1.21 -16.82
C ASP A 350 -7.07 0.01 -16.37
N ARG A 351 -8.40 -0.12 -16.38
CA ARG A 351 -9.35 0.89 -15.88
C ARG A 351 -9.62 0.67 -14.40
N LEU A 352 -8.58 0.84 -13.59
CA LEU A 352 -8.53 0.38 -12.20
C LEU A 352 -9.56 1.07 -11.31
N GLU A 353 -9.74 2.38 -11.45
CA GLU A 353 -10.71 3.14 -10.63
C GLU A 353 -12.15 2.69 -10.88
N GLU A 354 -12.51 2.39 -12.12
CA GLU A 354 -13.84 1.88 -12.46
C GLU A 354 -14.04 0.44 -11.97
N ALA A 355 -12.96 -0.37 -12.02
CA ALA A 355 -12.98 -1.71 -11.44
C ALA A 355 -13.22 -1.66 -9.93
N LEU A 356 -12.56 -0.72 -9.22
CA LEU A 356 -12.78 -0.47 -7.79
C LEU A 356 -14.23 -0.15 -7.47
N VAL A 357 -14.90 0.67 -8.28
CA VAL A 357 -16.33 0.98 -8.08
C VAL A 357 -17.18 -0.29 -8.12
N CYS A 358 -16.89 -1.19 -9.07
CA CYS A 358 -17.62 -2.46 -9.17
C CYS A 358 -17.40 -3.34 -7.93
N PHE A 359 -16.13 -3.58 -7.55
CA PHE A 359 -15.79 -4.45 -6.43
C PHE A 359 -16.25 -3.88 -5.09
N ARG A 360 -16.05 -2.58 -4.88
CA ARG A 360 -16.53 -1.88 -3.68
C ARG A 360 -18.05 -1.95 -3.55
N THR A 361 -18.78 -1.84 -4.65
CA THR A 361 -20.24 -1.98 -4.66
C THR A 361 -20.66 -3.39 -4.23
N ILE A 362 -19.97 -4.43 -4.71
CA ILE A 362 -20.24 -5.81 -4.27
C ILE A 362 -19.98 -5.93 -2.76
N ARG A 363 -18.85 -5.51 -2.29
CA ARG A 363 -18.47 -5.60 -0.88
C ARG A 363 -19.45 -4.89 0.04
N LEU A 364 -19.93 -3.69 -0.35
CA LEU A 364 -20.79 -2.85 0.49
C LEU A 364 -22.27 -3.21 0.37
N LYS A 365 -22.74 -3.49 -0.85
CA LYS A 365 -24.18 -3.69 -1.11
C LYS A 365 -24.58 -5.17 -1.15
N TYR A 366 -23.68 -6.03 -1.60
CA TYR A 366 -23.90 -7.45 -1.79
C TYR A 366 -22.96 -8.30 -0.92
N GLY A 367 -22.67 -7.82 0.29
CA GLY A 367 -21.66 -8.42 1.18
C GLY A 367 -21.98 -9.82 1.69
N ALA A 368 -23.19 -10.38 1.40
CA ALA A 368 -23.57 -11.77 1.67
C ALA A 368 -23.46 -12.67 0.44
N SER A 369 -23.20 -12.12 -0.76
CA SER A 369 -23.04 -12.91 -1.98
C SER A 369 -21.76 -13.72 -2.00
N GLU A 370 -21.72 -14.76 -2.83
CA GLU A 370 -20.49 -15.55 -3.07
C GLU A 370 -19.37 -14.69 -3.66
N ASP A 371 -19.71 -13.65 -4.41
CA ASP A 371 -18.75 -12.71 -4.99
C ASP A 371 -18.16 -11.72 -3.99
N ALA A 372 -18.68 -11.62 -2.76
CA ALA A 372 -18.24 -10.62 -1.79
C ALA A 372 -16.78 -10.80 -1.36
N GLN A 373 -16.34 -12.04 -1.17
CA GLN A 373 -14.97 -12.36 -0.81
C GLN A 373 -14.00 -12.11 -1.98
N PRO A 374 -14.26 -12.65 -3.22
CA PRO A 374 -13.41 -12.34 -4.37
C PRO A 374 -13.34 -10.85 -4.70
N ALA A 375 -14.45 -10.10 -4.55
CA ALA A 375 -14.48 -8.67 -4.78
C ALA A 375 -13.63 -7.90 -3.76
N ALA A 376 -13.73 -8.24 -2.48
CA ALA A 376 -12.91 -7.64 -1.44
C ALA A 376 -11.42 -7.91 -1.67
N TYR A 377 -11.07 -9.10 -2.11
CA TYR A 377 -9.70 -9.42 -2.49
C TYR A 377 -9.23 -8.62 -3.71
N ALA A 378 -10.07 -8.49 -4.73
CA ALA A 378 -9.76 -7.70 -5.91
C ALA A 378 -9.55 -6.20 -5.57
N GLU A 379 -10.33 -5.62 -4.65
CA GLU A 379 -10.08 -4.27 -4.15
C GLU A 379 -8.67 -4.14 -3.56
N ILE A 380 -8.26 -5.07 -2.71
CA ILE A 380 -6.92 -5.10 -2.11
C ILE A 380 -5.83 -5.16 -3.18
N VAL A 381 -5.98 -6.06 -4.16
CA VAL A 381 -5.03 -6.22 -5.26
C VAL A 381 -4.86 -4.93 -6.06
N ILE A 382 -5.98 -4.27 -6.37
CA ILE A 382 -5.96 -3.00 -7.13
C ILE A 382 -5.34 -1.88 -6.29
N GLN A 383 -5.72 -1.73 -5.03
CA GLN A 383 -5.14 -0.70 -4.15
C GLN A 383 -3.64 -0.91 -3.96
N ASN A 384 -3.19 -2.18 -3.93
CA ASN A 384 -1.77 -2.50 -3.89
C ASN A 384 -1.06 -2.09 -5.19
N LYS A 385 -1.68 -2.33 -6.35
CA LYS A 385 -1.16 -1.86 -7.66
C LYS A 385 -1.08 -0.33 -7.71
N LEU A 386 -2.05 0.37 -7.12
CA LEU A 386 -2.10 1.83 -7.01
C LEU A 386 -1.19 2.40 -5.89
N LYS A 387 -0.58 1.55 -5.05
CA LYS A 387 0.25 1.92 -3.90
C LYS A 387 -0.46 2.80 -2.87
N ASN A 388 -1.76 2.61 -2.70
CA ASN A 388 -2.58 3.37 -1.74
C ASN A 388 -2.52 2.71 -0.36
N ILE A 389 -1.42 2.92 0.36
CA ILE A 389 -1.09 2.26 1.62
C ILE A 389 -2.19 2.39 2.69
N PRO A 390 -2.80 3.57 2.95
CA PRO A 390 -3.84 3.69 3.96
C PRO A 390 -5.08 2.84 3.67
N GLU A 391 -5.49 2.79 2.41
CA GLU A 391 -6.66 2.01 1.99
C GLU A 391 -6.37 0.51 2.03
N ILE A 392 -5.15 0.08 1.66
CA ILE A 392 -4.73 -1.32 1.75
C ILE A 392 -4.83 -1.80 3.19
N LYS A 393 -4.31 -1.04 4.16
CA LYS A 393 -4.40 -1.39 5.58
C LYS A 393 -5.84 -1.62 6.00
N THR A 394 -6.71 -0.67 5.70
CA THR A 394 -8.14 -0.71 6.05
C THR A 394 -8.85 -1.94 5.43
N LEU A 395 -8.57 -2.21 4.16
CA LEU A 395 -9.18 -3.33 3.44
C LEU A 395 -8.66 -4.69 3.90
N CYS A 396 -7.36 -4.81 4.14
CA CYS A 396 -6.77 -6.03 4.68
C CYS A 396 -7.36 -6.36 6.06
N ASP A 397 -7.44 -5.39 6.96
CA ASP A 397 -8.03 -5.58 8.29
C ASP A 397 -9.49 -6.01 8.23
N ALA A 398 -10.25 -5.41 7.32
CA ALA A 398 -11.65 -5.77 7.10
C ALA A 398 -11.78 -7.18 6.52
N TYR A 399 -10.91 -7.53 5.56
CA TYR A 399 -10.88 -8.84 4.92
C TYR A 399 -10.54 -9.94 5.91
N LEU A 400 -9.47 -9.77 6.69
CA LEU A 400 -9.01 -10.75 7.69
C LEU A 400 -10.06 -11.06 8.75
N ARG A 401 -10.88 -10.06 9.11
CA ARG A 401 -11.99 -10.23 10.06
C ARG A 401 -13.19 -10.93 9.44
N LYS A 402 -13.54 -10.56 8.20
CA LYS A 402 -14.80 -11.02 7.56
C LYS A 402 -14.67 -12.39 6.91
N PHE A 403 -13.48 -12.73 6.39
CA PHE A 403 -13.26 -13.95 5.61
C PHE A 403 -12.09 -14.80 6.18
N PRO A 404 -12.18 -15.23 7.45
CA PRO A 404 -11.07 -15.92 8.13
C PRO A 404 -10.68 -17.25 7.50
N GLU A 405 -11.59 -17.88 6.73
CA GLU A 405 -11.39 -19.20 6.05
C GLU A 405 -11.15 -19.05 4.54
N ALA A 406 -10.90 -17.84 4.05
CA ALA A 406 -10.68 -17.63 2.62
C ALA A 406 -9.37 -18.30 2.16
N GLU A 407 -9.36 -18.86 0.96
CA GLU A 407 -8.20 -19.53 0.37
C GLU A 407 -6.96 -18.62 0.30
N ASN A 408 -7.16 -17.34 0.04
CA ASN A 408 -6.12 -16.33 -0.09
C ASN A 408 -5.90 -15.52 1.20
N ILE A 409 -6.36 -16.02 2.35
CA ILE A 409 -6.25 -15.32 3.65
C ILE A 409 -4.80 -15.05 4.05
N GLU A 410 -3.92 -15.99 3.79
CA GLU A 410 -2.50 -15.85 4.09
C GLU A 410 -1.83 -14.78 3.23
N GLN A 411 -2.18 -14.70 1.95
CA GLN A 411 -1.65 -13.69 1.03
C GLN A 411 -2.04 -12.27 1.49
N VAL A 412 -3.32 -12.11 1.88
CA VAL A 412 -3.81 -10.84 2.42
C VAL A 412 -3.16 -10.51 3.76
N ALA A 413 -2.98 -11.48 4.62
CA ALA A 413 -2.31 -11.28 5.91
C ALA A 413 -0.83 -10.91 5.73
N THR A 414 -0.15 -11.53 4.77
CA THR A 414 1.23 -11.18 4.43
C THR A 414 1.34 -9.75 3.93
N LEU A 415 0.45 -9.35 3.02
CA LEU A 415 0.39 -7.96 2.54
C LEU A 415 0.07 -6.97 3.67
N ALA A 416 -0.86 -7.31 4.56
CA ALA A 416 -1.17 -6.49 5.73
C ALA A 416 0.08 -6.27 6.60
N GLY A 417 0.87 -7.32 6.82
CA GLY A 417 2.13 -7.24 7.54
C GLY A 417 3.17 -6.37 6.85
N GLU A 418 3.29 -6.44 5.52
CA GLU A 418 4.19 -5.57 4.74
C GLU A 418 3.80 -4.10 4.84
N VAL A 419 2.51 -3.81 4.74
CA VAL A 419 1.97 -2.45 4.92
C VAL A 419 2.20 -1.95 6.34
N LEU A 420 1.99 -2.81 7.33
CA LEU A 420 2.25 -2.49 8.73
C LEU A 420 3.73 -2.19 8.97
N ALA A 421 4.64 -2.96 8.36
CA ALA A 421 6.08 -2.71 8.46
C ALA A 421 6.48 -1.33 7.89
N GLN A 422 5.78 -0.83 6.86
CA GLN A 422 6.01 0.50 6.30
C GLN A 422 5.53 1.63 7.23
N SER A 423 4.62 1.37 8.16
CA SER A 423 4.15 2.37 9.12
C SER A 423 5.19 2.72 10.20
N GLY A 424 6.19 1.86 10.38
CA GLY A 424 7.23 2.03 11.40
C GLY A 424 6.81 1.64 12.81
N ASP A 425 5.60 1.14 13.03
CA ASP A 425 5.20 0.58 14.33
C ASP A 425 5.75 -0.83 14.49
N TRP A 426 7.01 -0.91 14.85
CA TRP A 426 7.74 -2.18 14.95
C TRP A 426 7.23 -3.10 16.07
N ALA A 427 6.59 -2.56 17.11
CA ALA A 427 5.98 -3.36 18.16
C ALA A 427 4.76 -4.14 17.63
N GLU A 428 3.91 -3.46 16.86
CA GLU A 428 2.76 -4.08 16.19
C GLU A 428 3.23 -5.06 15.11
N VAL A 429 4.23 -4.71 14.30
CA VAL A 429 4.84 -5.60 13.29
C VAL A 429 5.30 -6.91 13.92
N GLY A 430 6.06 -6.85 14.99
CA GLY A 430 6.59 -8.05 15.65
C GLY A 430 5.50 -8.97 16.20
N SER A 431 4.45 -8.40 16.79
CA SER A 431 3.30 -9.16 17.31
C SER A 431 2.46 -9.76 16.19
N PHE A 432 2.27 -9.02 15.09
CA PHE A 432 1.51 -9.44 13.92
C PHE A 432 2.16 -10.66 13.25
N TYR A 433 3.46 -10.60 12.94
CA TYR A 433 4.14 -11.71 12.28
C TYR A 433 4.30 -12.96 13.17
N ARG A 434 4.37 -12.80 14.50
CA ARG A 434 4.25 -13.95 15.42
C ARG A 434 2.88 -14.59 15.34
N GLY A 435 1.83 -13.78 15.21
CA GLY A 435 0.47 -14.28 15.00
C GLY A 435 0.33 -15.04 13.68
N LEU A 436 0.98 -14.56 12.60
CA LEU A 436 0.99 -15.25 11.30
C LEU A 436 1.71 -16.60 11.38
N GLU A 437 2.87 -16.68 12.01
CA GLU A 437 3.60 -17.93 12.20
C GLU A 437 2.77 -18.96 12.98
N ALA A 438 2.10 -18.52 14.05
CA ALA A 438 1.23 -19.38 14.84
C ALA A 438 0.01 -19.87 14.04
N ARG A 439 -0.55 -19.02 13.18
CA ARG A 439 -1.73 -19.34 12.39
C ARG A 439 -1.41 -20.22 11.19
N PHE A 440 -0.26 -19.99 10.56
CA PHE A 440 0.18 -20.68 9.33
C PHE A 440 1.51 -21.41 9.53
N PRO A 441 1.57 -22.43 10.43
CA PRO A 441 2.83 -23.08 10.80
C PRO A 441 3.46 -23.94 9.70
N LYS A 442 2.76 -24.12 8.58
CA LYS A 442 3.24 -24.83 7.38
C LYS A 442 3.37 -23.92 6.16
N SER A 443 3.32 -22.61 6.36
CA SER A 443 3.44 -21.63 5.31
C SER A 443 4.78 -21.73 4.57
N GLU A 444 4.76 -21.47 3.29
CA GLU A 444 5.99 -21.27 2.50
C GLU A 444 6.68 -19.92 2.83
N ASN A 445 5.98 -19.00 3.54
CA ASN A 445 6.49 -17.69 3.94
C ASN A 445 7.02 -17.63 5.38
N LEU A 446 7.26 -18.77 6.03
CA LEU A 446 7.76 -18.81 7.41
C LEU A 446 9.10 -18.09 7.58
N ASP A 447 9.95 -18.13 6.58
CA ASP A 447 11.21 -17.40 6.54
C ASP A 447 10.97 -15.88 6.58
N ARG A 448 9.99 -15.38 5.82
CA ARG A 448 9.56 -13.98 5.82
C ARG A 448 8.97 -13.59 7.17
N TYR A 449 8.14 -14.43 7.77
CA TYR A 449 7.56 -14.15 9.08
C TYR A 449 8.62 -14.02 10.15
N LYS A 450 9.58 -14.93 10.20
CA LYS A 450 10.74 -14.85 11.11
C LYS A 450 11.61 -13.63 10.83
N TYR A 451 11.82 -13.30 9.57
CA TYR A 451 12.59 -12.13 9.21
C TYR A 451 11.99 -10.84 9.78
N TYR A 452 10.68 -10.60 9.59
CA TYR A 452 10.04 -9.41 10.11
C TYR A 452 9.90 -9.40 11.63
N GLN A 453 9.77 -10.55 12.28
CA GLN A 453 9.85 -10.63 13.74
C GLN A 453 11.23 -10.21 14.25
N GLY A 454 12.29 -10.74 13.64
CA GLY A 454 13.65 -10.36 13.96
C GLY A 454 13.93 -8.88 13.67
N LEU A 455 13.44 -8.37 12.54
CA LEU A 455 13.59 -6.97 12.15
C LEU A 455 12.86 -6.03 13.12
N ALA A 456 11.66 -6.40 13.55
CA ALA A 456 10.90 -5.64 14.54
C ALA A 456 11.65 -5.53 15.89
N LEU A 457 12.22 -6.62 16.34
CA LEU A 457 13.06 -6.62 17.54
C LEU A 457 14.32 -5.77 17.35
N PHE A 458 14.94 -5.84 16.19
CA PHE A 458 16.11 -5.04 15.84
C PHE A 458 15.80 -3.55 15.86
N GLN A 459 14.70 -3.12 15.22
CA GLN A 459 14.27 -1.73 15.17
C GLN A 459 13.85 -1.18 16.56
N ALA A 460 13.34 -2.05 17.41
CA ALA A 460 13.07 -1.74 18.82
C ALA A 460 14.34 -1.74 19.70
N ALA A 461 15.53 -1.85 19.09
CA ALA A 461 16.82 -1.99 19.76
C ALA A 461 16.90 -3.19 20.74
N ASN A 462 15.99 -4.15 20.63
CA ASN A 462 16.03 -5.39 21.40
C ASN A 462 16.89 -6.45 20.71
N PHE A 463 18.18 -6.14 20.57
CA PHE A 463 19.13 -6.97 19.83
C PHE A 463 19.33 -8.34 20.42
N LYS A 464 19.21 -8.47 21.74
CA LYS A 464 19.38 -9.75 22.45
C LYS A 464 18.33 -10.78 22.04
N ASP A 465 17.07 -10.36 21.89
CA ASP A 465 15.99 -11.23 21.48
C ASP A 465 15.91 -11.39 19.96
N ALA A 466 16.43 -10.42 19.19
CA ALA A 466 16.50 -10.50 17.73
C ALA A 466 17.50 -11.57 17.24
N THR A 467 18.64 -11.73 17.94
CA THR A 467 19.70 -12.67 17.54
C THR A 467 19.21 -14.11 17.37
N PRO A 468 18.48 -14.73 18.35
CA PRO A 468 18.00 -16.10 18.19
C PRO A 468 16.99 -16.24 17.05
N VAL A 469 16.18 -15.22 16.77
CA VAL A 469 15.19 -15.26 15.67
C VAL A 469 15.89 -15.29 14.31
N PHE A 470 16.89 -14.44 14.09
CA PHE A 470 17.66 -14.47 12.85
C PHE A 470 18.51 -15.73 12.70
N ASN A 471 19.10 -16.22 13.79
CA ASN A 471 19.82 -17.49 13.78
C ASN A 471 18.92 -18.68 13.43
N ASP A 472 17.68 -18.70 13.93
CA ASP A 472 16.72 -19.74 13.59
C ASP A 472 16.33 -19.66 12.10
N LEU A 473 16.13 -18.45 11.56
CA LEU A 473 15.89 -18.25 10.13
C LEU A 473 17.07 -18.81 9.30
N VAL A 474 18.29 -18.42 9.64
CA VAL A 474 19.49 -18.88 8.91
C VAL A 474 19.63 -20.40 8.93
N LYS A 475 19.32 -21.03 10.06
CA LYS A 475 19.41 -22.48 10.25
C LYS A 475 18.28 -23.24 9.54
N SER A 476 17.05 -22.75 9.72
CA SER A 476 15.83 -23.45 9.26
C SER A 476 15.53 -23.22 7.80
N PHE A 477 15.93 -22.07 7.24
CA PHE A 477 15.65 -21.67 5.87
C PHE A 477 16.91 -21.26 5.08
N PRO A 478 17.89 -22.18 4.90
CA PRO A 478 19.19 -21.84 4.29
C PRO A 478 19.08 -21.45 2.80
N GLN A 479 17.95 -21.73 2.15
CA GLN A 479 17.70 -21.37 0.75
C GLN A 479 16.77 -20.15 0.60
N SER A 480 16.37 -19.50 1.71
CA SER A 480 15.53 -18.30 1.67
C SER A 480 16.19 -17.19 0.84
N GLN A 481 15.37 -16.44 0.12
CA GLN A 481 15.83 -15.21 -0.54
C GLN A 481 16.26 -14.14 0.47
N LEU A 482 15.84 -14.26 1.73
CA LEU A 482 16.20 -13.35 2.82
C LEU A 482 17.43 -13.80 3.61
N ILE A 483 18.09 -14.88 3.17
CA ILE A 483 19.20 -15.47 3.91
C ILE A 483 20.37 -14.50 4.08
N GLU A 484 20.70 -13.75 3.04
CA GLU A 484 21.76 -12.76 3.08
C GLU A 484 21.46 -11.68 4.12
N ASN A 485 20.21 -11.14 4.09
CA ASN A 485 19.75 -10.14 5.06
C ASN A 485 19.77 -10.71 6.49
N ALA A 486 19.29 -11.94 6.68
CA ALA A 486 19.26 -12.57 8.00
C ALA A 486 20.66 -12.77 8.57
N MET A 487 21.62 -13.25 7.78
CA MET A 487 23.02 -13.42 8.20
C MET A 487 23.66 -12.07 8.54
N TYR A 488 23.33 -11.02 7.81
CA TYR A 488 23.76 -9.67 8.15
C TYR A 488 23.22 -9.24 9.52
N TYR A 489 21.92 -9.43 9.78
CA TYR A 489 21.34 -9.06 11.07
C TYR A 489 21.84 -9.92 12.23
N VAL A 490 22.21 -11.19 12.01
CA VAL A 490 22.92 -11.99 13.05
C VAL A 490 24.23 -11.31 13.44
N ALA A 491 25.02 -10.84 12.48
CA ALA A 491 26.26 -10.14 12.76
C ALA A 491 25.99 -8.80 13.48
N MET A 492 25.01 -8.03 13.02
CA MET A 492 24.69 -6.72 13.59
C MET A 492 24.11 -6.80 15.01
N THR A 493 23.22 -7.75 15.28
CA THR A 493 22.68 -7.94 16.62
C THR A 493 23.75 -8.37 17.61
N SER A 494 24.68 -9.25 17.19
CA SER A 494 25.84 -9.61 17.99
C SER A 494 26.76 -8.42 18.26
N PHE A 495 26.97 -7.57 17.25
CA PHE A 495 27.77 -6.34 17.37
C PHE A 495 27.16 -5.35 18.38
N TYR A 496 25.86 -5.06 18.28
CA TYR A 496 25.18 -4.12 19.19
C TYR A 496 25.01 -4.66 20.61
N THR A 497 25.06 -5.97 20.81
CA THR A 497 25.11 -6.59 22.16
C THR A 497 26.52 -6.69 22.74
N ASN A 498 27.54 -6.17 22.03
CA ASN A 498 28.95 -6.26 22.37
C ASN A 498 29.48 -7.72 22.44
N ASP A 499 28.79 -8.66 21.80
CA ASP A 499 29.30 -10.02 21.60
C ASP A 499 30.26 -10.02 20.41
N TYR A 500 31.46 -9.51 20.62
CA TYR A 500 32.45 -9.42 19.54
C TYR A 500 32.88 -10.79 19.01
N LYS A 501 32.86 -11.84 19.85
CA LYS A 501 33.16 -13.21 19.38
C LYS A 501 32.08 -13.74 18.43
N GLY A 502 30.83 -13.54 18.80
CA GLY A 502 29.69 -13.84 17.93
C GLY A 502 29.71 -13.04 16.63
N THR A 503 30.01 -11.74 16.72
CA THR A 503 30.16 -10.88 15.54
C THR A 503 31.24 -11.37 14.59
N LEU A 504 32.44 -11.65 15.10
CA LEU A 504 33.56 -12.18 14.29
C LEU A 504 33.18 -13.47 13.57
N LYS A 505 32.48 -14.38 14.26
CA LYS A 505 31.99 -15.63 13.68
C LYS A 505 30.97 -15.36 12.57
N ALA A 506 29.94 -14.59 12.88
CA ALA A 506 28.84 -14.30 11.94
C ALA A 506 29.34 -13.56 10.69
N CYS A 507 30.24 -12.57 10.84
CA CYS A 507 30.85 -11.86 9.72
C CYS A 507 31.65 -12.81 8.81
N LYS A 508 32.44 -13.71 9.40
CA LYS A 508 33.22 -14.70 8.62
C LYS A 508 32.30 -15.68 7.88
N GLU A 509 31.25 -16.15 8.52
CA GLU A 509 30.25 -17.03 7.88
C GLU A 509 29.55 -16.32 6.74
N TYR A 510 29.13 -15.07 6.93
CA TYR A 510 28.55 -14.26 5.85
C TYR A 510 29.54 -14.08 4.70
N LEU A 511 30.75 -13.58 4.95
CA LEU A 511 31.75 -13.29 3.93
C LEU A 511 32.27 -14.54 3.20
N SER A 512 32.20 -15.73 3.82
CA SER A 512 32.51 -17.00 3.15
C SER A 512 31.44 -17.39 2.14
N ARG A 513 30.20 -17.03 2.37
CA ARG A 513 29.04 -17.36 1.54
C ARG A 513 28.74 -16.27 0.50
N PHE A 514 28.90 -15.02 0.90
CA PHE A 514 28.61 -13.82 0.12
C PHE A 514 29.83 -12.86 0.13
N PRO A 515 30.96 -13.23 -0.49
CA PRO A 515 32.17 -12.39 -0.46
C PRO A 515 31.98 -11.01 -1.08
N ASP A 516 31.11 -10.90 -2.09
CA ASP A 516 30.73 -9.67 -2.79
C ASP A 516 29.24 -9.35 -2.58
N GLY A 517 28.65 -9.83 -1.48
CA GLY A 517 27.27 -9.61 -1.12
C GLY A 517 27.00 -8.15 -0.73
N ARG A 518 25.73 -7.80 -0.75
CA ARG A 518 25.26 -6.42 -0.48
C ARG A 518 25.83 -5.79 0.79
N TYR A 519 26.09 -6.59 1.81
CA TYR A 519 26.58 -6.12 3.11
C TYR A 519 28.05 -6.46 3.36
N ALA A 520 28.77 -6.95 2.36
CA ALA A 520 30.14 -7.39 2.52
C ALA A 520 31.05 -6.24 2.97
N GLY A 521 30.86 -5.05 2.44
CA GLY A 521 31.59 -3.85 2.84
C GLY A 521 31.37 -3.50 4.31
N ASP A 522 30.10 -3.37 4.75
CA ASP A 522 29.80 -3.02 6.16
C ASP A 522 30.38 -4.06 7.13
N LEU A 523 30.26 -5.35 6.82
CA LEU A 523 30.78 -6.41 7.69
C LEU A 523 32.31 -6.44 7.73
N ARG A 524 32.99 -6.14 6.62
CA ARG A 524 34.46 -5.98 6.62
C ARG A 524 34.88 -4.77 7.46
N TYR A 525 34.13 -3.68 7.33
CA TYR A 525 34.33 -2.51 8.19
C TYR A 525 34.16 -2.87 9.67
N ARG A 526 33.10 -3.60 10.05
CA ARG A 526 32.88 -4.05 11.43
C ARG A 526 33.98 -4.95 11.96
N LEU A 527 34.45 -5.88 11.14
CA LEU A 527 35.60 -6.72 11.50
C LEU A 527 36.83 -5.86 11.77
N ALA A 528 37.15 -4.95 10.85
CA ALA A 528 38.28 -4.06 11.01
C ALA A 528 38.12 -3.13 12.22
N PHE A 529 36.91 -2.67 12.50
CA PHE A 529 36.61 -1.84 13.68
C PHE A 529 36.81 -2.61 14.99
N ILE A 530 36.40 -3.90 15.05
CA ILE A 530 36.64 -4.76 16.21
C ILE A 530 38.16 -4.97 16.38
N ASP A 531 38.85 -5.33 15.30
CA ASP A 531 40.33 -5.52 15.30
C ASP A 531 41.05 -4.23 15.73
N PHE A 532 40.55 -3.06 15.29
CA PHE A 532 41.11 -1.76 15.66
C PHE A 532 40.96 -1.47 17.16
N ASN A 533 39.82 -1.89 17.77
CA ASN A 533 39.56 -1.66 19.20
C ASN A 533 40.12 -2.78 20.11
N ASP A 534 40.70 -3.84 19.55
CA ASP A 534 41.39 -4.86 20.31
C ASP A 534 42.65 -4.24 20.95
N LYS A 535 42.73 -4.35 22.27
CA LYS A 535 43.87 -3.82 23.05
C LYS A 535 44.91 -4.88 23.35
N GLU A 536 44.60 -6.15 23.13
CA GLU A 536 45.45 -7.28 23.46
C GLU A 536 46.40 -7.62 22.30
N THR A 537 45.96 -7.42 21.07
CA THR A 537 46.71 -7.76 19.87
C THR A 537 46.84 -6.56 18.90
N ASP A 538 47.99 -6.39 18.31
CA ASP A 538 48.20 -5.38 17.26
C ASP A 538 47.77 -5.96 15.89
N GLN A 539 46.62 -5.54 15.43
CA GLN A 539 46.03 -5.93 14.16
C GLN A 539 46.24 -4.91 13.02
N THR A 540 47.03 -3.89 13.26
CA THR A 540 47.25 -2.74 12.36
C THR A 540 47.52 -3.15 10.92
N ASP A 541 48.51 -4.05 10.67
CA ASP A 541 48.88 -4.44 9.32
C ASP A 541 47.79 -5.29 8.63
N LYS A 542 47.05 -6.08 9.40
CA LYS A 542 45.91 -6.84 8.89
C LYS A 542 44.78 -5.91 8.43
N ILE A 543 44.37 -4.93 9.27
CA ILE A 543 43.36 -3.94 8.94
C ILE A 543 43.74 -3.21 7.64
N ILE A 544 44.98 -2.72 7.55
CA ILE A 544 45.48 -2.04 6.36
C ILE A 544 45.34 -2.91 5.12
N LYS A 545 45.83 -4.16 5.20
CA LYS A 545 45.77 -5.09 4.08
C LYS A 545 44.33 -5.41 3.63
N ASP A 546 43.50 -5.75 4.59
CA ASP A 546 42.12 -6.20 4.30
C ASP A 546 41.29 -5.07 3.71
N LEU A 547 41.32 -3.87 4.31
CA LEU A 547 40.53 -2.73 3.83
C LEU A 547 41.09 -2.14 2.53
N THR A 548 42.40 -2.03 2.36
CA THR A 548 42.97 -1.52 1.11
C THR A 548 42.76 -2.49 -0.05
N GLY A 549 42.80 -3.80 0.21
CA GLY A 549 42.43 -4.81 -0.78
C GLY A 549 41.01 -4.71 -1.24
N PHE A 550 40.08 -4.66 -0.29
CA PHE A 550 38.65 -4.55 -0.64
C PHE A 550 38.34 -3.25 -1.39
N LEU A 551 38.86 -2.11 -0.93
CA LEU A 551 38.62 -0.80 -1.57
C LEU A 551 39.26 -0.69 -2.96
N ALA A 552 40.28 -1.49 -3.29
CA ALA A 552 40.83 -1.55 -4.64
C ALA A 552 39.88 -2.21 -5.65
N ASP A 553 39.11 -3.22 -5.19
CA ASP A 553 38.12 -3.94 -6.00
C ASP A 553 36.75 -3.28 -5.97
N HIS A 554 36.41 -2.59 -4.87
CA HIS A 554 35.10 -1.96 -4.62
C HIS A 554 35.23 -0.49 -4.17
N PRO A 555 35.73 0.39 -5.02
CA PRO A 555 35.99 1.80 -4.65
C PRO A 555 34.71 2.59 -4.36
N ASP A 556 33.59 2.19 -4.94
CA ASP A 556 32.28 2.86 -4.81
C ASP A 556 31.36 2.18 -3.78
N ASP A 557 31.90 1.31 -2.91
CA ASP A 557 31.09 0.70 -1.83
C ASP A 557 30.53 1.77 -0.89
N THR A 558 29.29 1.58 -0.45
CA THR A 558 28.59 2.54 0.43
C THR A 558 29.30 2.80 1.75
N THR A 559 30.15 1.86 2.20
CA THR A 559 30.95 1.98 3.42
C THR A 559 32.39 2.43 3.17
N ALA A 560 32.75 2.70 1.91
CA ALA A 560 34.11 3.07 1.51
C ALA A 560 34.64 4.26 2.33
N GLY A 561 33.85 5.30 2.53
CA GLY A 561 34.28 6.45 3.34
C GLY A 561 34.59 6.11 4.79
N SER A 562 33.77 5.24 5.41
CA SER A 562 34.00 4.76 6.78
C SER A 562 35.26 3.91 6.86
N MET A 563 35.53 3.07 5.88
CA MET A 563 36.76 2.28 5.79
C MET A 563 37.98 3.17 5.61
N LEU A 564 37.89 4.21 4.74
CA LEU A 564 38.95 5.17 4.52
C LEU A 564 39.25 5.96 5.81
N CYS A 565 38.24 6.35 6.57
CA CYS A 565 38.42 6.96 7.90
C CYS A 565 39.14 6.01 8.86
N LEU A 566 38.71 4.74 8.93
CA LEU A 566 39.34 3.75 9.79
C LEU A 566 40.78 3.46 9.37
N LEU A 567 41.10 3.47 8.08
CA LEU A 567 42.48 3.39 7.60
C LEU A 567 43.29 4.61 8.05
N GLY A 568 42.76 5.81 7.97
CA GLY A 568 43.35 7.01 8.52
C GLY A 568 43.66 6.90 10.00
N ASP A 569 42.70 6.44 10.81
CA ASP A 569 42.85 6.19 12.24
C ASP A 569 43.91 5.12 12.51
N THR A 570 43.95 4.05 11.69
CA THR A 570 44.88 2.95 11.83
C THR A 570 46.32 3.40 11.58
N TYR A 571 46.56 4.21 10.54
CA TYR A 571 47.87 4.78 10.28
C TYR A 571 48.28 5.78 11.36
N LYS A 572 47.35 6.61 11.87
CA LYS A 572 47.63 7.55 12.96
C LYS A 572 48.01 6.84 14.28
N ARG A 573 47.47 5.62 14.48
CA ARG A 573 47.75 4.80 15.68
C ARG A 573 49.08 4.04 15.56
N LYS A 574 49.59 3.86 14.36
CA LYS A 574 50.81 3.06 14.10
C LYS A 574 52.03 3.71 14.80
N LYS A 575 52.78 2.90 15.52
CA LYS A 575 53.93 3.38 16.30
C LYS A 575 55.23 3.11 15.53
N SER A 576 56.20 3.96 15.73
CA SER A 576 57.57 3.74 15.28
C SER A 576 58.50 4.56 16.20
N ASP A 577 59.70 4.05 16.40
CA ASP A 577 60.77 4.77 17.10
C ASP A 577 61.52 5.80 16.20
N LYS A 578 61.20 5.79 14.89
CA LYS A 578 61.78 6.69 13.92
C LYS A 578 60.83 7.83 13.54
N ALA A 579 61.29 9.05 13.71
CA ALA A 579 60.49 10.23 13.37
C ALA A 579 60.05 10.29 11.91
N ASP A 580 60.89 9.88 10.99
CA ASP A 580 60.56 9.87 9.55
C ASP A 580 59.48 8.85 9.19
N GLU A 581 59.39 7.71 9.90
CA GLU A 581 58.34 6.73 9.72
C GLU A 581 57.02 7.24 10.27
N LEU A 582 57.02 7.89 11.43
CA LEU A 582 55.86 8.55 11.99
C LEU A 582 55.29 9.63 11.06
N ALA A 583 56.16 10.48 10.50
CA ALA A 583 55.77 11.50 9.52
C ALA A 583 55.15 10.86 8.25
N LYS A 584 55.71 9.71 7.80
CA LYS A 584 55.12 8.94 6.69
C LYS A 584 53.74 8.38 7.05
N PHE A 585 53.53 7.89 8.26
CA PHE A 585 52.22 7.40 8.70
C PHE A 585 51.20 8.50 8.82
N GLU A 586 51.57 9.68 9.36
CA GLU A 586 50.68 10.83 9.37
C GLU A 586 50.31 11.30 7.98
N LYS A 587 51.21 11.28 7.03
CA LYS A 587 50.95 11.60 5.62
C LYS A 587 49.96 10.63 5.01
N LEU A 588 50.14 9.33 5.23
CA LEU A 588 49.21 8.31 4.77
C LEU A 588 47.82 8.46 5.41
N ALA A 589 47.78 8.74 6.72
CA ALA A 589 46.54 9.02 7.42
C ALA A 589 45.79 10.18 6.77
N LEU A 590 46.50 11.28 6.50
CA LEU A 590 45.93 12.46 5.83
C LEU A 590 45.40 12.13 4.45
N GLU A 591 46.14 11.32 3.65
CA GLU A 591 45.70 10.90 2.31
C GLU A 591 44.41 10.08 2.36
N PHE A 592 44.26 9.20 3.36
CA PHE A 592 43.05 8.40 3.51
C PHE A 592 41.85 9.25 3.97
N TYR A 593 42.04 10.17 4.93
CA TYR A 593 40.97 11.10 5.30
C TYR A 593 40.58 12.00 4.12
N GLN A 594 41.52 12.50 3.35
CA GLN A 594 41.22 13.28 2.15
C GLN A 594 40.43 12.47 1.11
N LYS A 595 40.77 11.21 0.91
CA LYS A 595 39.98 10.31 0.05
C LYS A 595 38.54 10.13 0.58
N ALA A 596 38.40 9.97 1.89
CA ALA A 596 37.08 9.88 2.54
C ALA A 596 36.22 11.14 2.34
N VAL A 597 36.83 12.33 2.40
CA VAL A 597 36.14 13.61 2.12
C VAL A 597 35.47 13.62 0.74
N TRP A 598 36.10 12.93 -0.23
CA TRP A 598 35.63 12.91 -1.62
C TRP A 598 34.82 11.67 -1.99
N SER A 599 34.60 10.76 -1.05
CA SER A 599 33.75 9.57 -1.26
C SER A 599 32.26 9.93 -1.27
N ASP A 600 31.43 9.04 -1.82
CA ASP A 600 29.98 9.16 -1.71
C ASP A 600 29.50 8.52 -0.40
N SER A 601 29.67 9.27 0.67
CA SER A 601 29.39 8.83 2.05
C SER A 601 28.46 9.80 2.78
N PRO A 602 27.80 9.36 3.85
CA PRO A 602 26.98 10.23 4.68
C PRO A 602 27.77 11.43 5.24
N ASP A 603 27.08 12.54 5.49
CA ASP A 603 27.68 13.79 5.94
C ASP A 603 28.46 13.66 7.24
N ASP A 604 28.07 12.78 8.16
CA ASP A 604 28.77 12.51 9.42
C ASP A 604 30.17 11.87 9.19
N VAL A 605 30.27 10.96 8.23
CA VAL A 605 31.55 10.34 7.82
C VAL A 605 32.46 11.38 7.15
N ILE A 606 31.88 12.18 6.25
CA ILE A 606 32.61 13.25 5.56
C ILE A 606 33.08 14.30 6.57
N GLN A 607 32.25 14.68 7.54
CA GLN A 607 32.61 15.60 8.62
C GLN A 607 33.76 15.05 9.44
N TYR A 608 33.68 13.77 9.86
CA TYR A 608 34.75 13.13 10.58
C TYR A 608 36.08 13.16 9.81
N ALA A 609 36.01 12.88 8.51
CA ALA A 609 37.17 12.91 7.63
C ALA A 609 37.76 14.31 7.49
N LEU A 610 36.91 15.34 7.31
CA LEU A 610 37.31 16.75 7.26
C LEU A 610 37.99 17.21 8.57
N ASP A 611 37.37 16.89 9.70
CA ASP A 611 37.87 17.25 11.01
C ASP A 611 39.22 16.56 11.29
N SER A 612 39.33 15.28 10.97
CA SER A 612 40.56 14.50 11.15
C SER A 612 41.69 14.97 10.25
N ALA A 613 41.43 15.25 8.97
CA ALA A 613 42.40 15.82 8.05
C ALA A 613 42.86 17.21 8.50
N THR A 614 41.89 18.05 8.94
CA THR A 614 42.16 19.36 9.46
C THR A 614 43.03 19.30 10.72
N ALA A 615 42.79 18.38 11.62
CA ALA A 615 43.56 18.19 12.84
C ALA A 615 45.04 17.83 12.54
N ILE A 616 45.29 16.95 11.56
CA ILE A 616 46.64 16.61 11.12
C ILE A 616 47.35 17.85 10.56
N LEU A 617 46.69 18.56 9.62
CA LEU A 617 47.25 19.78 9.01
C LEU A 617 47.52 20.88 10.04
N GLN A 618 46.66 21.01 11.07
CA GLN A 618 46.90 21.91 12.19
C GLN A 618 48.09 21.50 13.06
N GLY A 619 48.22 20.21 13.33
CA GLY A 619 49.32 19.65 14.12
C GLY A 619 50.66 19.90 13.45
N SER A 620 50.72 19.73 12.16
CA SER A 620 51.92 20.06 11.35
C SER A 620 52.07 21.55 11.04
N LYS A 621 51.13 22.41 11.49
CA LYS A 621 51.09 23.86 11.21
C LYS A 621 50.96 24.18 9.71
N ASP A 622 50.47 23.25 8.92
CA ASP A 622 50.21 23.46 7.50
C ASP A 622 48.86 24.17 7.28
N TRP A 623 48.90 25.48 7.54
CA TRP A 623 47.73 26.36 7.43
C TRP A 623 47.29 26.54 5.96
N ALA A 624 48.23 26.43 5.03
CA ALA A 624 47.93 26.48 3.61
C ALA A 624 47.16 25.22 3.19
N GLY A 625 47.54 24.02 3.68
CA GLY A 625 46.82 22.80 3.48
C GLY A 625 45.39 22.87 4.03
N VAL A 626 45.18 23.44 5.24
CA VAL A 626 43.83 23.66 5.79
C VAL A 626 42.99 24.55 4.86
N ALA A 627 43.55 25.70 4.42
CA ALA A 627 42.85 26.60 3.51
C ALA A 627 42.48 25.92 2.20
N THR A 628 43.39 25.13 1.61
CA THR A 628 43.18 24.42 0.36
C THR A 628 42.10 23.37 0.52
N LEU A 629 42.16 22.49 1.53
CA LEU A 629 41.18 21.44 1.79
C LEU A 629 39.75 22.00 1.83
N HIS A 630 39.53 23.01 2.65
CA HIS A 630 38.21 23.59 2.85
C HIS A 630 37.74 24.45 1.65
N SER A 631 38.66 25.13 0.94
CA SER A 631 38.33 25.86 -0.28
C SER A 631 37.93 24.92 -1.42
N ASP A 632 38.62 23.79 -1.56
CA ASP A 632 38.25 22.80 -2.53
C ASP A 632 36.93 22.12 -2.20
N PHE A 633 36.67 21.89 -0.93
CA PHE A 633 35.36 21.37 -0.48
C PHE A 633 34.22 22.30 -0.88
N LEU A 634 34.36 23.61 -0.60
CA LEU A 634 33.36 24.62 -0.98
C LEU A 634 33.11 24.69 -2.49
N LYS A 635 34.16 24.50 -3.31
CA LYS A 635 34.03 24.49 -4.76
C LYS A 635 33.32 23.25 -5.29
N ARG A 636 33.64 22.06 -4.74
CA ARG A 636 33.16 20.79 -5.25
C ARG A 636 31.81 20.39 -4.69
N ARG A 637 31.50 20.80 -3.46
CA ARG A 637 30.27 20.46 -2.74
C ARG A 637 29.59 21.71 -2.12
N PRO A 638 29.25 22.73 -2.95
CA PRO A 638 28.68 23.99 -2.46
C PRO A 638 27.34 23.79 -1.72
N ASP A 639 26.57 22.78 -2.11
CA ASP A 639 25.23 22.50 -1.56
C ASP A 639 25.25 21.57 -0.34
N SER A 640 26.39 21.01 0.02
CA SER A 640 26.53 20.18 1.21
C SER A 640 26.26 20.97 2.48
N PRO A 641 25.55 20.39 3.47
CA PRO A 641 25.41 21.00 4.80
C PRO A 641 26.76 21.38 5.44
N LEU A 642 27.82 20.62 5.13
CA LEU A 642 29.18 20.82 5.64
C LEU A 642 29.92 21.97 4.95
N SER A 643 29.38 22.55 3.88
CA SER A 643 29.94 23.71 3.20
C SER A 643 30.12 24.90 4.16
N LEU A 644 29.25 25.04 5.17
CA LEU A 644 29.33 26.09 6.18
C LEU A 644 30.50 25.91 7.11
N LEU A 645 30.76 24.67 7.55
CA LEU A 645 31.95 24.36 8.34
C LEU A 645 33.21 24.72 7.56
N SER A 646 33.26 24.35 6.28
CA SER A 646 34.38 24.69 5.41
C SER A 646 34.52 26.19 5.18
N ALA A 647 33.43 26.95 5.02
CA ALA A 647 33.44 28.41 4.93
C ALA A 647 34.01 29.04 6.21
N SER A 648 33.64 28.52 7.38
CA SER A 648 34.18 28.91 8.67
C SER A 648 35.71 28.72 8.74
N TRP A 649 36.19 27.56 8.25
CA TRP A 649 37.64 27.31 8.24
C TRP A 649 38.39 28.24 7.29
N VAL A 650 37.88 28.45 6.06
CA VAL A 650 38.52 29.42 5.12
C VAL A 650 38.56 30.82 5.71
N ALA A 651 37.48 31.25 6.37
CA ALA A 651 37.40 32.51 7.05
C ALA A 651 38.42 32.61 8.20
N LYS A 652 38.57 31.54 9.01
CA LYS A 652 39.60 31.48 10.06
C LYS A 652 41.02 31.61 9.50
N MET A 653 41.28 31.01 8.35
CA MET A 653 42.60 31.10 7.69
C MET A 653 42.84 32.53 7.19
N LYS A 654 41.86 33.15 6.54
CA LYS A 654 41.94 34.57 6.12
C LYS A 654 42.17 35.51 7.31
N ALA A 655 41.45 35.32 8.40
CA ALA A 655 41.64 36.10 9.62
C ALA A 655 43.03 35.93 10.22
N ARG A 656 43.62 34.72 10.12
CA ARG A 656 44.99 34.43 10.53
C ARG A 656 46.04 35.18 9.70
N GLU A 657 45.77 35.38 8.41
CA GLU A 657 46.58 36.17 7.49
C GLU A 657 46.42 37.69 7.71
N GLY A 658 45.64 38.12 8.69
CA GLY A 658 45.35 39.52 8.92
C GLY A 658 44.21 40.09 8.09
N LYS A 659 43.53 39.27 7.30
CA LYS A 659 42.41 39.62 6.42
C LYS A 659 41.04 39.43 7.10
N GLY A 660 40.88 39.85 8.33
CA GLY A 660 39.68 39.68 9.14
C GLY A 660 38.41 40.29 8.53
N ALA A 661 38.53 41.45 7.88
CA ALA A 661 37.42 42.08 7.18
C ALA A 661 36.92 41.25 5.98
N GLU A 662 37.82 40.70 5.16
CA GLU A 662 37.47 39.80 4.04
C GLU A 662 36.82 38.52 4.54
N ALA A 663 37.34 37.99 5.63
CA ALA A 663 36.78 36.80 6.27
C ALA A 663 35.35 37.03 6.78
N ALA A 664 35.10 38.15 7.44
CA ALA A 664 33.78 38.55 7.91
C ALA A 664 32.80 38.77 6.75
N GLU A 665 33.25 39.43 5.68
CA GLU A 665 32.43 39.64 4.48
C GLU A 665 32.07 38.30 3.77
N MET A 666 33.03 37.37 3.72
CA MET A 666 32.78 36.03 3.16
C MET A 666 31.71 35.27 3.95
N LEU A 667 31.77 35.28 5.29
CA LEU A 667 30.77 34.65 6.14
C LEU A 667 29.41 35.36 6.04
N ALA A 668 29.41 36.69 5.94
CA ALA A 668 28.20 37.49 5.73
C ALA A 668 27.55 37.18 4.39
N ASN A 669 28.32 36.97 3.33
CA ASN A 669 27.78 36.55 2.02
C ASN A 669 27.24 35.12 2.06
N ALA A 670 27.88 34.19 2.74
CA ALA A 670 27.34 32.85 3.00
C ALA A 670 26.02 32.88 3.79
N LEU A 671 25.94 33.79 4.76
CA LEU A 671 24.71 34.05 5.51
C LEU A 671 23.60 34.59 4.60
N LYS A 672 23.92 35.55 3.72
CA LYS A 672 22.96 36.13 2.78
C LYS A 672 22.29 35.07 1.87
N SER A 673 23.04 34.13 1.35
CA SER A 673 22.53 33.05 0.48
C SER A 673 21.58 32.10 1.22
N ARG A 674 21.63 32.04 2.54
CA ARG A 674 20.86 31.11 3.37
C ARG A 674 19.73 31.76 4.16
N ILE A 675 19.60 33.09 4.13
CA ILE A 675 18.56 33.84 4.86
C ILE A 675 17.15 33.56 4.36
N ALA A 676 16.99 33.10 3.14
CA ALA A 676 15.69 32.74 2.56
C ALA A 676 15.00 31.56 3.28
N ASN A 677 15.75 30.74 4.04
CA ASN A 677 15.20 29.65 4.84
C ASN A 677 15.38 29.95 6.34
N PRO A 678 14.39 30.53 7.02
CA PRO A 678 14.51 30.97 8.44
C PRO A 678 14.63 29.79 9.43
N SER A 679 14.41 28.56 9.02
CA SER A 679 14.52 27.37 9.88
C SER A 679 15.94 26.82 9.97
N SER A 680 16.93 27.41 9.29
CA SER A 680 18.24 26.81 9.23
C SER A 680 19.10 27.20 10.45
N GLU A 681 19.47 26.21 11.25
CA GLU A 681 20.50 26.25 12.29
C GLU A 681 21.84 26.81 11.78
N GLN A 682 21.99 26.71 10.48
CA GLN A 682 23.11 27.22 9.73
C GLN A 682 23.26 28.74 9.87
N VAL A 683 22.16 29.48 10.08
CA VAL A 683 22.19 30.93 10.27
C VAL A 683 22.86 31.28 11.59
N GLU A 684 22.50 30.62 12.69
CA GLU A 684 23.10 30.85 14.02
C GLU A 684 24.55 30.43 14.05
N PHE A 685 24.91 29.30 13.39
CA PHE A 685 26.30 28.88 13.24
C PHE A 685 27.15 29.94 12.52
N LEU A 686 26.67 30.46 11.39
CA LEU A 686 27.37 31.50 10.62
C LEU A 686 27.48 32.79 11.41
N LEU A 687 26.45 33.18 12.15
CA LEU A 687 26.50 34.35 13.03
C LEU A 687 27.56 34.16 14.11
N ASP A 688 27.66 33.01 14.73
CA ASP A 688 28.69 32.73 15.74
C ASP A 688 30.10 32.76 15.14
N GLU A 689 30.30 32.16 13.98
CA GLU A 689 31.61 32.17 13.32
C GLU A 689 32.01 33.56 12.83
N LEU A 690 31.05 34.34 12.33
CA LEU A 690 31.27 35.75 11.96
C LEU A 690 31.69 36.59 13.16
N VAL A 691 31.00 36.43 14.27
CA VAL A 691 31.35 37.12 15.52
C VAL A 691 32.76 36.75 16.00
N LYS A 692 33.11 35.43 15.99
CA LYS A 692 34.45 34.94 16.33
C LYS A 692 35.55 35.54 15.43
N THR A 693 35.23 35.73 14.15
CA THR A 693 36.17 36.24 13.15
C THR A 693 36.45 37.75 13.36
N LEU A 694 35.45 38.52 13.82
CA LEU A 694 35.57 39.94 14.08
C LEU A 694 36.30 40.26 15.40
N VAL A 695 36.36 39.32 16.35
CA VAL A 695 37.01 39.54 17.62
C VAL A 695 38.53 39.52 17.45
N PRO A 696 39.24 40.60 17.74
CA PRO A 696 40.68 40.68 17.63
C PRO A 696 41.39 39.68 18.55
N ARG A 697 42.57 39.21 18.16
CA ARG A 697 43.41 38.32 18.97
C ARG A 697 44.17 39.07 20.05
N LYS A 698 43.41 39.68 20.96
CA LYS A 698 43.91 40.44 22.12
C LYS A 698 43.20 39.94 23.37
N LYS A 699 43.71 40.30 24.53
CA LYS A 699 42.98 40.04 25.79
C LYS A 699 41.65 40.79 25.79
N PRO A 700 40.55 40.18 26.31
CA PRO A 700 39.24 40.83 26.30
C PRO A 700 39.22 42.24 26.89
N SER A 701 40.08 42.49 27.86
CA SER A 701 40.25 43.80 28.50
C SER A 701 40.90 44.87 27.60
N GLU A 702 41.57 44.43 26.53
CA GLU A 702 42.29 45.31 25.57
C GLU A 702 41.48 45.59 24.31
N ILE A 703 40.30 45.01 24.21
CA ILE A 703 39.43 45.11 23.03
C ILE A 703 38.44 46.25 23.26
N ASP A 704 38.39 47.16 22.30
CA ASP A 704 37.34 48.16 22.22
C ASP A 704 36.03 47.46 21.75
N VAL A 705 35.16 47.15 22.71
CA VAL A 705 33.92 46.42 22.49
C VAL A 705 32.97 47.20 21.60
N ASP A 706 32.93 48.51 21.72
CA ASP A 706 32.01 49.34 20.96
C ASP A 706 32.45 49.48 19.49
N ALA A 707 33.76 49.50 19.23
CA ALA A 707 34.27 49.47 17.87
C ALA A 707 33.96 48.13 17.16
N VAL A 708 34.12 46.98 17.84
CA VAL A 708 33.80 45.66 17.28
C VAL A 708 32.30 45.49 17.11
N ASP A 709 31.48 45.97 18.07
CA ASP A 709 30.01 45.93 17.97
C ASP A 709 29.50 46.76 16.80
N LYS A 710 30.09 47.96 16.57
CA LYS A 710 29.77 48.79 15.41
C LYS A 710 30.09 48.10 14.11
N GLN A 711 31.27 47.46 14.00
CA GLN A 711 31.67 46.69 12.80
C GLN A 711 30.74 45.51 12.57
N LEU A 712 30.36 44.77 13.61
CA LEU A 712 29.41 43.68 13.55
C LEU A 712 28.07 44.13 12.99
N ILE A 713 27.57 45.25 13.51
CA ILE A 713 26.30 45.84 13.05
C ILE A 713 26.37 46.18 11.56
N GLU A 714 27.47 46.81 11.13
CA GLU A 714 27.67 47.25 9.75
C GLU A 714 27.69 46.05 8.78
N VAL A 715 28.52 45.04 9.11
CA VAL A 715 28.66 43.80 8.26
C VAL A 715 27.34 43.04 8.18
N LEU A 716 26.64 42.89 9.30
CA LEU A 716 25.36 42.16 9.33
C LEU A 716 24.25 42.94 8.63
N THR A 717 24.15 44.26 8.82
CA THR A 717 23.13 45.08 8.15
C THR A 717 23.28 45.01 6.63
N LYS A 718 24.53 45.01 6.13
CA LYS A 718 24.82 44.87 4.70
C LYS A 718 24.41 43.46 4.15
N ALA A 719 24.55 42.44 4.96
CA ALA A 719 24.28 41.05 4.56
C ALA A 719 22.81 40.67 4.69
N ILE A 720 22.16 41.01 5.81
CA ILE A 720 20.80 40.53 6.16
C ILE A 720 19.69 41.55 5.95
N GLY A 721 20.03 42.77 5.53
CA GLY A 721 19.07 43.82 5.17
C GLY A 721 18.59 44.73 6.30
N ASP A 722 17.41 45.34 6.12
CA ASP A 722 16.90 46.46 6.90
C ASP A 722 16.61 46.09 8.36
N ARG A 723 16.96 47.01 9.26
CA ARG A 723 16.75 46.88 10.72
C ARG A 723 15.29 47.02 11.13
N GLU A 724 14.43 47.49 10.27
CA GLU A 724 12.98 47.55 10.55
C GLU A 724 12.31 46.18 10.59
N ASN A 725 12.94 45.14 10.03
CA ASN A 725 12.44 43.76 10.07
C ASN A 725 12.76 43.10 11.41
N ALA A 726 11.73 42.56 12.07
CA ALA A 726 11.86 41.89 13.37
C ALA A 726 12.88 40.73 13.35
N THR A 727 12.91 39.96 12.26
CA THR A 727 13.85 38.82 12.08
C THR A 727 15.30 39.32 12.01
N THR A 728 15.55 40.37 11.26
CA THR A 728 16.86 41.00 11.14
C THR A 728 17.32 41.49 12.48
N ASN A 729 16.46 42.19 13.24
CA ASN A 729 16.76 42.68 14.59
C ASN A 729 17.04 41.52 15.57
N ALA A 730 16.25 40.45 15.54
CA ALA A 730 16.47 39.29 16.40
C ALA A 730 17.84 38.64 16.14
N ARG A 731 18.22 38.46 14.89
CA ARG A 731 19.54 37.90 14.47
C ARG A 731 20.68 38.84 14.89
N LEU A 732 20.47 40.12 14.74
CA LEU A 732 21.45 41.12 15.19
C LEU A 732 21.62 41.06 16.70
N TYR A 733 20.54 41.03 17.47
CA TYR A 733 20.61 40.87 18.91
C TYR A 733 21.32 39.58 19.33
N TYR A 734 21.03 38.48 18.65
CA TYR A 734 21.73 37.21 18.89
C TYR A 734 23.24 37.35 18.67
N ALA A 735 23.66 37.87 17.54
CA ALA A 735 25.08 38.04 17.24
C ALA A 735 25.77 38.98 18.26
N ARG A 736 25.11 40.06 18.65
CA ARG A 736 25.63 40.98 19.70
C ARG A 736 25.66 40.31 21.07
N ALA A 737 24.67 39.48 21.42
CA ALA A 737 24.72 38.69 22.65
C ALA A 737 25.92 37.72 22.66
N ARG A 738 26.19 37.05 21.52
CA ARG A 738 27.36 36.17 21.38
C ARG A 738 28.66 36.92 21.44
N LEU A 739 28.77 38.11 20.82
CA LEU A 739 29.91 38.97 20.95
C LEU A 739 30.15 39.34 22.43
N ALA A 740 29.13 39.78 23.15
CA ALA A 740 29.23 40.15 24.56
C ALA A 740 29.65 38.96 25.43
N GLN A 741 29.19 37.74 25.13
CA GLN A 741 29.63 36.52 25.81
C GLN A 741 31.13 36.25 25.57
N LEU A 742 31.58 36.32 24.32
CA LEU A 742 33.00 36.12 23.99
C LEU A 742 33.92 37.14 24.68
N LEU A 743 33.43 38.35 24.79
CA LEU A 743 34.15 39.44 25.48
C LEU A 743 33.88 39.50 27.00
N ARG A 744 33.21 38.46 27.54
CA ARG A 744 32.88 38.35 28.98
C ARG A 744 32.02 39.48 29.54
N ARG A 745 31.12 40.03 28.72
CA ARG A 745 30.19 41.11 29.10
C ARG A 745 28.79 40.57 29.33
N ALA A 746 28.59 39.87 30.46
CA ALA A 746 27.35 39.21 30.80
C ALA A 746 26.12 40.15 30.86
N ASP A 747 26.34 41.39 31.36
CA ASP A 747 25.32 42.44 31.41
C ASP A 747 24.76 42.78 30.04
N ARG A 748 25.62 43.00 29.05
CA ARG A 748 25.22 43.26 27.67
C ARG A 748 24.63 42.04 26.98
N SER A 749 25.21 40.85 27.24
CA SER A 749 24.67 39.58 26.70
C SER A 749 23.20 39.35 27.12
N ASN A 750 22.91 39.50 28.40
CA ASN A 750 21.56 39.34 28.92
C ASN A 750 20.58 40.37 28.35
N LEU A 751 21.02 41.64 28.20
CA LEU A 751 20.21 42.69 27.59
C LEU A 751 19.80 42.35 26.16
N HIS A 752 20.75 41.85 25.35
CA HIS A 752 20.45 41.47 23.96
C HIS A 752 19.54 40.23 23.87
N LEU A 753 19.73 39.21 24.73
CA LEU A 753 18.87 38.06 24.80
C LEU A 753 17.42 38.41 25.22
N GLN A 754 17.26 39.37 26.17
CA GLN A 754 15.95 39.91 26.52
C GLN A 754 15.31 40.67 25.35
N GLY A 755 16.12 41.34 24.52
CA GLY A 755 15.67 42.00 23.31
C GLY A 755 15.05 40.99 22.32
N ILE A 756 15.66 39.82 22.16
CA ILE A 756 15.09 38.73 21.34
C ILE A 756 13.76 38.30 21.92
N ALA A 757 13.67 38.04 23.22
CA ALA A 757 12.43 37.60 23.85
C ALA A 757 11.32 38.66 23.68
N THR A 758 11.63 39.92 23.75
CA THR A 758 10.68 41.04 23.55
C THR A 758 10.17 41.05 22.08
N ILE A 759 11.04 40.89 21.11
CA ILE A 759 10.67 40.85 19.69
C ILE A 759 9.76 39.63 19.43
N ASN A 760 10.10 38.48 20.00
CA ASN A 760 9.32 37.27 19.84
C ASN A 760 7.92 37.37 20.46
N ALA A 761 7.78 38.07 21.59
CA ALA A 761 6.48 38.30 22.19
C ALA A 761 5.59 39.23 21.33
N ALA A 762 6.21 40.18 20.62
CA ALA A 762 5.50 41.15 19.78
C ALA A 762 5.10 40.53 18.41
N ASP A 763 6.02 39.80 17.78
CA ASP A 763 5.75 39.16 16.49
C ASP A 763 6.35 37.72 16.43
N PRO A 764 5.65 36.76 16.97
CA PRO A 764 6.10 35.39 16.99
C PRO A 764 6.12 34.72 15.62
N SER A 765 5.60 35.32 14.55
CA SER A 765 5.47 34.68 13.24
C SER A 765 6.77 34.56 12.45
N VAL A 766 7.80 35.28 12.87
CA VAL A 766 8.96 35.60 12.03
C VAL A 766 10.25 34.86 12.41
N LEU A 767 10.22 33.99 13.43
CA LEU A 767 11.45 33.54 14.06
C LEU A 767 11.83 32.08 13.81
N SER A 768 13.15 31.88 13.67
CA SER A 768 13.73 30.55 13.54
C SER A 768 13.43 29.66 14.76
N PRO A 769 13.41 28.31 14.63
CA PRO A 769 13.23 27.43 15.78
C PRO A 769 14.24 27.71 16.91
N ALA A 770 15.48 28.01 16.56
CA ALA A 770 16.51 28.34 17.55
C ALA A 770 16.18 29.62 18.36
N LEU A 771 15.71 30.67 17.70
CA LEU A 771 15.33 31.92 18.38
C LEU A 771 14.05 31.75 19.21
N LEU A 772 13.11 30.94 18.77
CA LEU A 772 11.93 30.60 19.57
C LEU A 772 12.31 29.81 20.82
N ALA A 773 13.19 28.82 20.69
CA ALA A 773 13.70 28.05 21.83
C ALA A 773 14.43 28.96 22.84
N VAL A 774 15.36 29.80 22.38
CA VAL A 774 16.12 30.75 23.23
C VAL A 774 15.19 31.76 23.91
N SER A 775 14.18 32.25 23.20
CA SER A 775 13.21 33.17 23.78
C SER A 775 12.36 32.50 24.86
N GLY A 776 11.88 31.31 24.60
CA GLY A 776 11.16 30.51 25.59
C GLY A 776 11.97 30.26 26.85
N ASP A 777 13.24 29.87 26.72
CA ASP A 777 14.17 29.64 27.83
C ASP A 777 14.40 30.90 28.65
N ILE A 778 14.54 32.07 28.01
CA ILE A 778 14.76 33.35 28.70
C ILE A 778 13.49 33.81 29.41
N LEU A 779 12.33 33.70 28.74
CA LEU A 779 11.05 34.06 29.36
C LEU A 779 10.74 33.16 30.56
N LEU A 780 11.05 31.87 30.47
CA LEU A 780 10.92 30.93 31.59
C LEU A 780 11.82 31.35 32.76
N LYS A 781 13.08 31.69 32.53
CA LYS A 781 14.00 32.19 33.55
C LYS A 781 13.54 33.49 34.19
N LEU A 782 12.86 34.37 33.44
CA LEU A 782 12.29 35.63 33.93
C LEU A 782 10.97 35.44 34.67
N GLY A 783 10.45 34.19 34.75
CA GLY A 783 9.18 33.90 35.39
C GLY A 783 7.93 34.28 34.57
N LYS A 784 8.11 34.65 33.31
CA LYS A 784 7.03 34.99 32.36
C LYS A 784 6.47 33.71 31.72
N LEU A 785 5.78 32.91 32.53
CA LEU A 785 5.41 31.57 32.19
C LEU A 785 4.48 31.47 30.97
N ASP A 786 3.51 32.37 30.84
CA ASP A 786 2.55 32.35 29.75
C ASP A 786 3.18 32.74 28.42
N GLU A 787 4.04 33.76 28.43
CA GLU A 787 4.82 34.15 27.25
C GLU A 787 5.79 33.03 26.83
N ALA A 788 6.45 32.38 27.80
CA ALA A 788 7.33 31.23 27.53
C ALA A 788 6.57 30.04 26.91
N GLN A 789 5.39 29.74 27.47
CA GLN A 789 4.52 28.67 26.94
C GLN A 789 4.13 28.97 25.50
N ALA A 790 3.75 30.17 25.17
CA ALA A 790 3.42 30.56 23.81
C ALA A 790 4.58 30.33 22.81
N MET A 791 5.84 30.56 23.22
CA MET A 791 7.01 30.30 22.39
C MET A 791 7.25 28.80 22.17
N PHE A 792 7.20 28.02 23.24
CA PHE A 792 7.40 26.56 23.14
C PHE A 792 6.27 25.85 22.40
N GLN A 793 5.02 26.28 22.60
CA GLN A 793 3.88 25.73 21.86
C GLN A 793 4.02 26.01 20.36
N ARG A 794 4.38 27.24 20.00
CA ARG A 794 4.61 27.61 18.61
C ARG A 794 5.76 26.83 17.97
N LEU A 795 6.81 26.55 18.74
CA LEU A 795 7.92 25.70 18.29
C LEU A 795 7.40 24.29 17.93
N LEU A 796 6.55 23.72 18.78
CA LEU A 796 5.92 22.41 18.54
C LEU A 796 4.95 22.43 17.36
N ASP A 797 4.13 23.47 17.23
CA ASP A 797 3.12 23.55 16.17
C ASP A 797 3.72 23.67 14.78
N ARG A 798 4.87 24.35 14.64
CA ARG A 798 5.47 24.67 13.35
C ARG A 798 6.70 23.83 12.98
N TYR A 799 7.40 23.29 13.97
CA TYR A 799 8.74 22.71 13.78
C TYR A 799 8.88 21.37 14.53
N LYS A 800 7.91 20.48 14.35
CA LYS A 800 7.82 19.18 15.07
C LYS A 800 9.06 18.31 14.98
N ASP A 801 9.76 18.33 13.83
CA ASP A 801 10.83 17.38 13.49
C ASP A 801 12.21 18.07 13.37
N GLY A 802 12.33 19.31 13.83
CA GLY A 802 13.59 20.07 13.73
C GLY A 802 14.53 19.85 14.92
N MET A 803 15.82 20.21 14.76
CA MET A 803 16.88 20.06 15.80
C MET A 803 16.55 20.80 17.12
N PHE A 804 15.69 21.82 17.11
CA PHE A 804 15.25 22.53 18.29
C PHE A 804 13.86 22.11 18.79
N ALA A 805 13.22 21.15 18.13
CA ALA A 805 11.86 20.73 18.48
C ALA A 805 11.75 20.21 19.92
N ASP A 806 12.80 19.58 20.41
CA ASP A 806 12.91 19.08 21.78
C ASP A 806 12.88 20.19 22.85
N ALA A 807 13.21 21.42 22.51
CA ALA A 807 13.07 22.55 23.42
C ALA A 807 11.61 22.83 23.82
N GLY A 808 10.66 22.54 22.93
CA GLY A 808 9.22 22.70 23.18
C GLY A 808 8.74 21.87 24.37
N PRO A 809 8.74 20.54 24.31
CA PRO A 809 8.28 19.69 25.42
C PRO A 809 9.14 19.91 26.68
N VAL A 810 10.45 20.08 26.57
CA VAL A 810 11.30 20.34 27.73
C VAL A 810 10.91 21.64 28.43
N GLY A 811 10.71 22.71 27.65
CA GLY A 811 10.28 24.00 28.19
C GLY A 811 8.90 23.93 28.83
N LEU A 812 7.94 23.24 28.22
CA LEU A 812 6.60 23.03 28.78
C LEU A 812 6.65 22.23 30.09
N GLY A 813 7.48 21.20 30.16
CA GLY A 813 7.70 20.42 31.38
C GLY A 813 8.23 21.31 32.55
N TYR A 814 9.20 22.18 32.26
CA TYR A 814 9.70 23.12 33.29
C TYR A 814 8.66 24.21 33.63
N ILE A 815 7.82 24.65 32.72
CA ILE A 815 6.68 25.55 33.02
C ILE A 815 5.71 24.86 33.97
N ALA A 816 5.38 23.60 33.73
CA ALA A 816 4.51 22.81 34.60
C ALA A 816 5.11 22.67 36.01
N LEU A 817 6.43 22.43 36.14
CA LEU A 817 7.14 22.46 37.43
C LEU A 817 7.03 23.82 38.12
N ALA A 818 7.25 24.92 37.39
CA ALA A 818 7.16 26.29 37.92
C ALA A 818 5.72 26.63 38.39
N ARG A 819 4.70 26.07 37.73
CA ARG A 819 3.28 26.18 38.13
C ARG A 819 2.86 25.20 39.24
N LYS A 820 3.80 24.45 39.78
CA LYS A 820 3.53 23.41 40.81
C LYS A 820 2.58 22.28 40.32
N GLN A 821 2.75 21.86 39.08
CA GLN A 821 2.02 20.76 38.42
C GLN A 821 3.00 19.60 38.15
N PRO A 822 3.55 18.93 39.18
CA PRO A 822 4.63 17.98 38.99
C PRO A 822 4.21 16.71 38.26
N GLN A 823 2.94 16.32 38.30
CA GLN A 823 2.47 15.14 37.53
C GLN A 823 2.45 15.46 36.03
N GLU A 824 1.92 16.62 35.64
CA GLU A 824 1.92 17.05 34.25
C GLU A 824 3.35 17.18 33.72
N ALA A 825 4.26 17.74 34.53
CA ALA A 825 5.67 17.83 34.19
C ALA A 825 6.31 16.45 33.97
N LEU A 826 6.02 15.50 34.86
CA LEU A 826 6.53 14.14 34.76
C LEU A 826 6.07 13.48 33.46
N ASP A 827 4.79 13.58 33.15
CA ASP A 827 4.20 12.98 31.96
C ASP A 827 4.84 13.57 30.68
N ILE A 828 5.03 14.89 30.63
CA ILE A 828 5.69 15.56 29.51
C ILE A 828 7.15 15.10 29.33
N PHE A 829 7.92 15.02 30.43
CA PHE A 829 9.31 14.58 30.34
C PHE A 829 9.46 13.12 29.98
N GLU A 830 8.57 12.23 30.48
CA GLU A 830 8.56 10.81 30.13
C GLU A 830 8.19 10.60 28.68
N ASP A 831 7.18 11.30 28.19
CA ASP A 831 6.78 11.26 26.80
C ASP A 831 7.93 11.73 25.88
N ALA A 832 8.55 12.85 26.22
CA ALA A 832 9.68 13.38 25.45
C ALA A 832 10.87 12.41 25.38
N LEU A 833 11.22 11.77 26.49
CA LEU A 833 12.32 10.79 26.55
C LEU A 833 12.00 9.50 25.81
N THR A 834 10.73 9.08 25.82
CA THR A 834 10.28 7.85 25.17
C THR A 834 10.22 8.02 23.65
N ASN A 835 9.63 9.12 23.18
CA ASN A 835 9.43 9.38 21.76
C ASN A 835 10.70 9.88 21.04
N ASN A 836 11.64 10.48 21.77
CA ASN A 836 12.89 10.96 21.20
C ASN A 836 14.10 10.68 22.09
N PRO A 837 14.56 9.42 22.20
CA PRO A 837 15.69 9.04 23.05
C PRO A 837 17.03 9.69 22.65
N GLY A 838 17.13 10.16 21.39
CA GLY A 838 18.29 10.86 20.84
C GLY A 838 18.24 12.39 20.94
N MET A 839 17.30 12.95 21.68
CA MET A 839 17.08 14.38 21.78
C MET A 839 18.31 15.17 22.27
N SER A 840 18.49 16.38 21.76
CA SER A 840 19.65 17.22 22.14
C SER A 840 19.60 17.64 23.61
N ARG A 841 18.39 17.81 24.16
CA ARG A 841 18.15 18.18 25.57
C ARG A 841 17.96 17.00 26.52
N PHE A 842 18.42 15.80 26.15
CA PHE A 842 18.27 14.57 26.94
C PHE A 842 18.66 14.75 28.42
N LYS A 843 19.79 15.39 28.68
CA LYS A 843 20.27 15.64 30.05
C LYS A 843 19.34 16.55 30.83
N GLU A 844 18.87 17.61 30.22
CA GLU A 844 17.94 18.57 30.80
C GLU A 844 16.61 17.92 31.10
N THR A 845 16.08 17.18 30.15
CA THR A 845 14.81 16.41 30.29
C THR A 845 14.89 15.40 31.41
N THR A 846 16.00 14.64 31.49
CA THR A 846 16.21 13.65 32.56
C THR A 846 16.28 14.29 33.94
N LEU A 847 16.92 15.45 34.06
CA LEU A 847 16.95 16.23 35.29
C LEU A 847 15.58 16.80 35.66
N GLY A 848 14.82 17.31 34.68
CA GLY A 848 13.45 17.76 34.91
C GLY A 848 12.52 16.62 35.36
N LYS A 849 12.64 15.44 34.74
CA LYS A 849 11.94 14.23 35.21
C LYS A 849 12.28 13.93 36.67
N LEU A 850 13.55 13.91 37.03
CA LEU A 850 14.00 13.70 38.40
C LEU A 850 13.39 14.72 39.37
N GLU A 851 13.38 16.00 38.99
CA GLU A 851 12.80 17.06 39.79
C GLU A 851 11.30 16.88 40.00
N ALA A 852 10.55 16.55 38.93
CA ALA A 852 9.12 16.24 38.98
C ALA A 852 8.82 15.05 39.92
N MET A 853 9.63 14.00 39.86
CA MET A 853 9.50 12.82 40.74
C MET A 853 9.73 13.19 42.20
N ILE A 854 10.69 14.05 42.47
CA ILE A 854 10.98 14.55 43.83
C ILE A 854 9.77 15.33 44.36
N GLU A 855 9.19 16.21 43.57
CA GLU A 855 8.02 17.01 43.98
C GLU A 855 6.75 16.12 44.18
N LEU A 856 6.64 14.99 43.46
CA LEU A 856 5.62 13.97 43.67
C LEU A 856 5.93 13.04 44.87
N ASN A 857 7.01 13.27 45.60
CA ASN A 857 7.45 12.41 46.68
C ASN A 857 7.72 10.95 46.31
N LYS A 858 8.07 10.65 45.06
CA LYS A 858 8.53 9.31 44.62
C LYS A 858 10.01 9.13 44.97
N LEU A 859 10.33 9.12 46.27
CA LEU A 859 11.70 9.36 46.75
C LEU A 859 12.65 8.21 46.44
N GLU A 860 12.21 6.95 46.55
CA GLU A 860 13.05 5.77 46.27
C GLU A 860 13.44 5.70 44.79
N GLU A 861 12.46 5.92 43.91
CA GLU A 861 12.70 5.96 42.45
C GLU A 861 13.59 7.14 42.08
N SER A 862 13.38 8.30 42.73
CA SER A 862 14.18 9.50 42.54
C SER A 862 15.63 9.29 42.94
N GLU A 863 15.86 8.60 44.08
CA GLU A 863 17.21 8.26 44.52
C GLU A 863 17.92 7.37 43.49
N LYS A 864 17.24 6.31 43.07
CA LYS A 864 17.77 5.38 42.04
C LYS A 864 18.13 6.10 40.75
N LEU A 865 17.25 6.97 40.26
CA LEU A 865 17.49 7.75 39.06
C LEU A 865 18.66 8.72 39.24
N ALA A 866 18.69 9.44 40.35
CA ALA A 866 19.78 10.40 40.66
C ALA A 866 21.14 9.70 40.76
N LEU A 867 21.23 8.54 41.41
CA LEU A 867 22.43 7.72 41.50
C LEU A 867 22.86 7.22 40.12
N GLY A 868 21.90 6.83 39.26
CA GLY A 868 22.17 6.48 37.85
C GLY A 868 22.80 7.64 37.09
N ILE A 869 22.21 8.83 37.18
CA ILE A 869 22.70 10.04 36.52
C ILE A 869 24.13 10.40 36.95
N VAL A 870 24.42 10.42 38.28
CA VAL A 870 25.76 10.80 38.76
C VAL A 870 26.83 9.74 38.46
N GLY A 871 26.42 8.48 38.22
CA GLY A 871 27.29 7.38 37.80
C GLY A 871 27.58 7.35 36.30
N ASP A 872 26.74 8.01 35.51
CA ASP A 872 26.84 7.99 34.06
C ASP A 872 27.84 9.02 33.54
N LYS A 873 28.80 8.58 32.72
CA LYS A 873 29.79 9.43 32.08
C LYS A 873 29.19 10.47 31.12
N MET A 874 28.00 10.26 30.65
CA MET A 874 27.29 11.22 29.80
C MET A 874 26.95 12.49 30.56
N PHE A 875 26.57 12.39 31.82
CA PHE A 875 26.25 13.53 32.70
C PHE A 875 27.50 14.08 33.40
N ARG A 876 28.31 14.86 32.66
CA ARG A 876 29.51 15.53 33.23
C ARG A 876 29.27 17.05 33.41
N GLY A 877 30.10 17.70 34.23
CA GLY A 877 30.03 19.11 34.43
C GLY A 877 28.76 19.58 35.14
N GLU A 878 28.09 20.58 34.60
CA GLU A 878 26.92 21.21 35.19
C GLU A 878 25.76 20.23 35.46
N SER A 879 25.48 19.33 34.53
CA SER A 879 24.39 18.36 34.65
C SER A 879 24.60 17.40 35.81
N ALA A 880 25.83 16.92 36.00
CA ALA A 880 26.16 16.08 37.18
C ALA A 880 26.05 16.86 38.49
N GLY A 881 26.53 18.11 38.51
CA GLY A 881 26.37 18.99 39.66
C GLY A 881 24.92 19.22 40.06
N LYS A 882 24.03 19.46 39.09
CA LYS A 882 22.59 19.58 39.30
C LYS A 882 22.00 18.27 39.83
N ALA A 883 22.40 17.12 39.28
CA ALA A 883 21.94 15.80 39.74
C ALA A 883 22.33 15.53 41.20
N TYR A 884 23.56 15.92 41.63
CA TYR A 884 23.96 15.85 43.03
C TYR A 884 23.12 16.75 43.92
N ILE A 885 22.77 17.96 43.48
CA ILE A 885 21.87 18.86 44.24
C ILE A 885 20.50 18.20 44.41
N LEU A 886 19.94 17.64 43.35
CA LEU A 886 18.66 16.94 43.40
C LEU A 886 18.74 15.69 44.29
N LEU A 887 19.83 14.92 44.27
CA LEU A 887 20.04 13.78 45.15
C LEU A 887 20.06 14.22 46.62
N GLY A 888 20.74 15.36 46.93
CA GLY A 888 20.71 15.94 48.27
C GLY A 888 19.29 16.34 48.70
N LYS A 889 18.49 16.91 47.79
CA LYS A 889 17.06 17.20 48.06
C LYS A 889 16.27 15.94 48.35
N VAL A 890 16.53 14.82 47.65
CA VAL A 890 15.90 13.51 47.90
C VAL A 890 16.18 13.10 49.35
N TYR A 891 17.45 13.10 49.79
CA TYR A 891 17.82 12.72 51.15
C TYR A 891 17.18 13.63 52.20
N ARG A 892 17.08 14.92 51.97
CA ARG A 892 16.36 15.85 52.88
C ARG A 892 14.88 15.50 52.97
N LYS A 893 14.19 15.28 51.85
CA LYS A 893 12.78 14.90 51.84
C LYS A 893 12.56 13.48 52.46
N GLN A 894 13.49 12.56 52.30
CA GLN A 894 13.45 11.27 53.00
C GLN A 894 13.56 11.48 54.50
N SER A 895 14.46 12.35 54.96
CA SER A 895 14.65 12.65 56.38
C SER A 895 13.43 13.29 57.05
N GLU A 896 12.64 14.06 56.31
CA GLU A 896 11.36 14.65 56.76
C GLU A 896 10.30 13.56 57.03
N LYS A 897 10.36 12.46 56.33
CA LYS A 897 9.41 11.35 56.44
C LYS A 897 9.85 10.28 57.41
N THR A 898 11.11 10.28 57.80
CA THR A 898 11.70 9.29 58.70
C THR A 898 11.40 9.60 60.14
N VAL A 899 10.88 8.63 60.86
CA VAL A 899 10.47 8.77 62.28
C VAL A 899 11.68 8.56 63.24
N GLY A 900 12.66 7.72 62.84
CA GLY A 900 13.83 7.42 63.63
C GLY A 900 14.84 8.60 63.65
N PRO A 901 15.21 9.10 64.87
CA PRO A 901 16.10 10.26 64.96
C PRO A 901 17.50 9.97 64.40
N ASP A 902 18.03 8.79 64.58
CA ASP A 902 19.37 8.41 64.07
C ASP A 902 19.35 8.27 62.53
N GLU A 903 18.34 7.65 62.00
CA GLU A 903 18.17 7.50 60.54
C GLU A 903 17.96 8.85 59.87
N LYS A 904 17.14 9.74 60.46
CA LYS A 904 16.95 11.11 60.02
C LYS A 904 18.30 11.86 60.02
N LEU A 905 19.09 11.73 61.05
CA LEU A 905 20.41 12.35 61.14
C LEU A 905 21.33 11.84 60.02
N GLU A 906 21.34 10.55 59.75
CA GLU A 906 22.17 9.98 58.70
C GLU A 906 21.75 10.46 57.30
N LEU A 907 20.46 10.60 57.03
CA LEU A 907 19.96 11.14 55.77
C LEU A 907 20.36 12.60 55.56
N LEU A 908 20.28 13.44 56.61
CA LEU A 908 20.74 14.80 56.57
C LEU A 908 22.26 14.92 56.37
N LYS A 909 23.06 14.04 57.01
CA LYS A 909 24.51 13.96 56.73
C LYS A 909 24.80 13.56 55.30
N LYS A 910 24.07 12.59 54.70
CA LYS A 910 24.17 12.24 53.30
C LYS A 910 23.84 13.43 52.41
N ALA A 911 22.76 14.14 52.70
CA ALA A 911 22.38 15.36 51.95
C ALA A 911 23.51 16.38 51.99
N HIS A 912 24.03 16.72 53.17
CA HIS A 912 25.11 17.68 53.28
C HIS A 912 26.38 17.26 52.52
N ALA A 913 26.78 15.99 52.65
CA ALA A 913 27.94 15.43 51.95
C ALA A 913 27.77 15.54 50.42
N THR A 914 26.54 15.33 49.94
CA THR A 914 26.21 15.48 48.52
C THR A 914 26.36 16.92 48.03
N TYR A 915 25.86 17.91 48.78
CA TYR A 915 26.03 19.32 48.46
C TYR A 915 27.49 19.77 48.59
N GLN A 916 28.20 19.27 49.60
CA GLN A 916 29.62 19.54 49.78
C GLN A 916 30.44 19.08 48.57
N ARG A 917 30.13 17.89 48.04
CA ARG A 917 30.78 17.38 46.84
C ARG A 917 30.62 18.32 45.66
N VAL A 918 29.44 18.99 45.52
CA VAL A 918 29.19 19.94 44.43
C VAL A 918 30.05 21.19 44.56
N TYR A 919 30.01 21.86 45.69
CA TYR A 919 30.76 23.12 45.79
C TYR A 919 32.29 22.91 45.88
N VAL A 920 32.76 21.71 46.16
CA VAL A 920 34.19 21.37 46.10
C VAL A 920 34.60 21.02 44.66
N ALA A 921 33.87 20.15 44.00
CA ALA A 921 34.29 19.55 42.74
C ALA A 921 33.79 20.30 41.48
N TYR A 922 32.74 21.13 41.57
CA TYR A 922 32.09 21.78 40.43
C TYR A 922 32.25 23.32 40.47
N GLN A 923 33.37 23.84 40.95
CA GLN A 923 33.66 25.29 41.03
C GLN A 923 33.65 26.00 39.67
N GLY A 924 33.77 25.27 38.55
CA GLY A 924 33.64 25.78 37.17
C GLY A 924 32.22 26.12 36.75
N THR A 925 31.21 25.78 37.55
CA THR A 925 29.78 26.06 37.31
C THR A 925 29.22 26.92 38.47
N PRO A 926 29.36 28.26 38.37
CA PRO A 926 29.08 29.15 39.49
C PRO A 926 27.67 29.07 40.06
N GLU A 927 26.63 28.99 39.20
CA GLU A 927 25.23 28.91 39.65
C GLU A 927 24.95 27.63 40.42
N VAL A 928 25.43 26.47 39.92
CA VAL A 928 25.28 25.18 40.60
C VAL A 928 26.06 25.14 41.92
N CYS A 929 27.25 25.70 41.93
CA CYS A 929 28.07 25.84 43.12
C CYS A 929 27.38 26.74 44.17
N ALA A 930 26.81 27.86 43.78
CA ALA A 930 26.08 28.78 44.66
C ALA A 930 24.86 28.11 45.29
N GLU A 931 24.07 27.39 44.52
CA GLU A 931 22.92 26.63 45.01
C GLU A 931 23.35 25.52 45.99
N ALA A 932 24.44 24.83 45.71
CA ALA A 932 24.94 23.79 46.60
C ALA A 932 25.41 24.36 47.96
N TYR A 933 26.09 25.51 47.98
CA TYR A 933 26.44 26.20 49.23
C TYR A 933 25.21 26.56 50.04
N TRP A 934 24.17 27.10 49.41
CA TRP A 934 22.95 27.45 50.09
C TRP A 934 22.23 26.21 50.65
N GLN A 935 22.11 25.17 49.89
CA GLN A 935 21.47 23.92 50.33
C GLN A 935 22.27 23.27 51.48
N ALA A 936 23.60 23.35 51.43
CA ALA A 936 24.45 22.84 52.50
C ALA A 936 24.24 23.67 53.78
N TYR A 937 24.17 25.00 53.68
CA TYR A 937 23.88 25.90 54.80
C TYR A 937 22.54 25.55 55.47
N GLU A 938 21.47 25.42 54.68
CA GLU A 938 20.15 25.04 55.17
C GLU A 938 20.17 23.69 55.86
N THR A 939 20.85 22.70 55.24
CA THR A 939 20.94 21.32 55.82
C THR A 939 21.73 21.30 57.11
N LEU A 940 22.77 22.09 57.26
CA LEU A 940 23.53 22.25 58.49
C LEU A 940 22.69 22.82 59.62
N LYS A 941 21.80 23.78 59.33
CA LYS A 941 20.83 24.29 60.30
C LYS A 941 19.88 23.20 60.77
N GLU A 942 19.38 22.40 59.85
CA GLU A 942 18.53 21.25 60.17
C GLU A 942 19.27 20.18 61.02
N LEU A 943 20.57 20.04 60.81
CA LEU A 943 21.45 19.17 61.60
C LEU A 943 21.75 19.76 62.99
N GLY A 944 21.34 20.99 63.28
CA GLY A 944 21.65 21.66 64.53
C GLY A 944 23.10 22.18 64.63
N ASN A 945 23.90 22.06 63.53
CA ASN A 945 25.28 22.49 63.49
C ASN A 945 25.41 23.99 63.08
N ASN A 946 24.96 24.86 63.96
CA ASN A 946 24.86 26.27 63.67
C ASN A 946 26.25 26.97 63.43
N THR A 947 27.30 26.44 64.04
CA THR A 947 28.67 26.93 63.87
C THR A 947 29.14 26.70 62.43
N LEU A 948 29.04 25.47 61.94
CA LEU A 948 29.45 25.11 60.58
C LEU A 948 28.52 25.74 59.55
N ALA A 949 27.24 25.92 59.87
CA ALA A 949 26.29 26.62 59.03
C ALA A 949 26.70 28.10 58.79
N ALA A 950 27.02 28.82 59.88
CA ALA A 950 27.47 30.21 59.81
C ALA A 950 28.78 30.36 59.01
N GLU A 951 29.71 29.42 59.21
CA GLU A 951 30.98 29.37 58.49
C GLU A 951 30.76 29.10 56.99
N THR A 952 29.92 28.15 56.66
CA THR A 952 29.56 27.81 55.27
C THR A 952 28.90 28.99 54.58
N LEU A 953 27.97 29.69 55.25
CA LEU A 953 27.31 30.88 54.74
C LEU A 953 28.33 32.00 54.48
N LYS A 954 29.24 32.23 55.43
CA LYS A 954 30.30 33.25 55.28
C LYS A 954 31.19 32.95 54.09
N ILE A 955 31.64 31.69 53.93
CA ILE A 955 32.44 31.28 52.76
C ILE A 955 31.66 31.51 51.47
N PHE A 956 30.37 31.22 51.46
CA PHE A 956 29.50 31.43 50.31
C PHE A 956 29.39 32.94 49.97
N LEU A 957 29.07 33.80 50.92
CA LEU A 957 28.88 35.22 50.71
C LEU A 957 30.17 35.91 50.25
N ASP A 958 31.30 35.50 50.77
CA ASP A 958 32.62 36.05 50.44
C ASP A 958 33.29 35.45 49.22
N HIS A 959 32.62 34.39 48.57
CA HIS A 959 33.25 33.64 47.49
C HIS A 959 33.41 34.49 46.21
N PRO A 960 34.62 34.76 45.73
CA PRO A 960 34.89 35.77 44.68
C PRO A 960 34.29 35.39 43.32
N LYS A 961 34.16 34.05 43.01
CA LYS A 961 33.60 33.58 41.73
C LYS A 961 32.08 33.52 41.71
N LEU A 962 31.41 33.68 42.86
CA LEU A 962 29.98 33.54 42.98
C LEU A 962 29.24 34.86 43.11
N GLN A 963 29.92 36.01 43.13
CA GLN A 963 29.35 37.35 43.36
C GLN A 963 28.27 37.76 42.36
N ASN A 964 28.32 37.20 41.18
CA ASN A 964 27.34 37.49 40.13
C ASN A 964 26.22 36.47 40.01
N THR A 965 26.17 35.43 40.85
CA THR A 965 25.14 34.40 40.79
C THR A 965 23.80 34.86 41.36
N GLU A 966 22.70 34.41 40.75
CA GLU A 966 21.35 34.74 41.22
C GLU A 966 21.10 34.23 42.64
N ARG A 967 21.62 33.05 42.96
CA ARG A 967 21.45 32.49 44.30
C ARG A 967 22.16 33.31 45.41
N LEU A 968 23.35 33.81 45.14
CA LEU A 968 24.05 34.64 46.10
C LEU A 968 23.33 35.97 46.32
N LYS A 969 22.83 36.61 45.25
CA LYS A 969 22.03 37.84 45.38
C LYS A 969 20.76 37.64 46.23
N LYS A 970 20.13 36.47 46.11
CA LYS A 970 19.00 36.08 46.96
C LYS A 970 19.46 35.81 48.40
N ALA A 971 20.53 35.05 48.57
CA ALA A 971 21.10 34.78 49.89
C ALA A 971 21.49 36.01 50.68
N GLN A 972 22.03 37.07 50.04
CA GLN A 972 22.31 38.35 50.66
C GLN A 972 21.07 39.07 51.21
N LYS A 973 19.87 38.77 50.69
CA LYS A 973 18.60 39.30 51.17
C LYS A 973 17.94 38.41 52.22
N GLU A 974 18.19 37.10 52.16
CA GLU A 974 17.54 36.05 52.96
C GLU A 974 18.43 35.67 54.17
N ALA A 975 19.73 35.98 54.12
CA ALA A 975 20.63 35.69 55.21
C ALA A 975 20.32 36.58 56.45
N PRO A 976 20.32 35.95 57.64
CA PRO A 976 19.99 36.62 58.90
C PRO A 976 20.97 37.76 59.25
#